data_ba547e5cb47336327e71614b43202ac3
#
_entry.id   ba547e5cb47336327e71614b43202ac3
#
_cell.length_a   1.000
_cell.length_b   1.000
_cell.length_c   1.000
_cell.angle_alpha   90.00
_cell.angle_beta   90.00
_cell.angle_gamma   90.00
#
_symmetry.space_group_name_H-M   'P 1'
#
loop_
_entity.id
_entity.type
_entity.pdbx_description
1 polymer ?
#
loop_
_entity_poly.entity_id
_entity_poly.type
_entity_poly.pdbx_seq_one_letter_code
_entity_poly.pdbx_strand_id
1 'polypeptide(L)'
;MQGDLAQQMVDGINAFLAEATPRVMQERSRYWKRDFSSSEAHERSIEPNRANLRRIIGAVDQRVPVKALNLDVTTASSSLVGRGKGYKIHSVRWPVFEGVEAQGLLLEPDRPAVARVVALPDAGWQPEAMAGLAPGVEFKAQFARRLAESGCLVLVPVLIDRNDTWSQIPGIRATNQPHREWLYRMAFEVGRHIIGYEVQKVLAAVDWFASDSARSSAPIAIAGYGEGGLIAFYSAAIDKRIQGTLVSGYFRSRQDLWAEPIYRDVWGLLKEFGDAEIAGMIAPRALIVEASQFPDVQPPPATKDRNQATPNGMLVTPPLDSVKAEAARANDFYTRLNATGKLRVVASGDGTGLPGSDTALSALLASLGTRAKLAAASAPPQVVRATNDPAVRMKQQFDQLSDYTQRLARESPAKREQFWSKADASSPERWKESTKFYRDYIWDEVIGRMPPPSEPASPRTRLIYDQPNHRGYEVVLDVWPGVFAYGILLVPKNLKPGERRPVVVCQHGLEGRPSEVADAKVDSHYYHNYAARLADEGFITYSPQNPYIGRDRFRMIQRRGHPLKLALFSFIIGQHQRQLEWLSSLPYVDAKRIGFYGLSYGGKTAVRVPPFLDQYALSICSADFNEWVWKNTSVDARYSYLLTPEYDMIEFDFANVVNYAELGMLMAPRPFMVERGHSDGVAPDEWVAYEFAKVRRFFVTKMNLPGRAEIEFFNGPHTINGAGTFDFLRRHLNWPQ
;
A
#
# COMPACT_ATOMS: atom_id res chain seq x y z
N MET A 1 24.81 -7.99 24.48
CA MET A 1 24.20 -6.64 24.60
C MET A 1 25.31 -5.58 24.49
N GLN A 2 25.81 -5.38 23.26
CA GLN A 2 26.81 -4.35 22.93
C GLN A 2 26.33 -3.52 21.75
N GLY A 3 26.78 -2.27 21.64
CA GLY A 3 26.40 -1.36 20.57
C GLY A 3 24.98 -0.82 20.70
N ASP A 4 24.45 -0.28 19.61
CA ASP A 4 23.09 0.27 19.52
C ASP A 4 22.04 -0.85 19.33
N LEU A 5 21.41 -1.27 20.40
CA LEU A 5 20.42 -2.36 20.38
C LEU A 5 19.16 -2.00 19.58
N ALA A 6 18.75 -0.74 19.57
CA ALA A 6 17.61 -0.28 18.77
C ALA A 6 17.88 -0.44 17.28
N GLN A 7 19.09 -0.05 16.85
CA GLN A 7 19.51 -0.20 15.46
C GLN A 7 19.66 -1.68 15.07
N GLN A 8 20.26 -2.50 15.92
CA GLN A 8 20.37 -3.95 15.69
C GLN A 8 19.01 -4.63 15.55
N MET A 9 18.01 -4.17 16.31
CA MET A 9 16.63 -4.66 16.20
C MET A 9 16.05 -4.40 14.80
N VAL A 10 16.21 -3.20 14.27
CA VAL A 10 15.76 -2.83 12.93
C VAL A 10 16.51 -3.61 11.84
N ASP A 11 17.82 -3.75 11.99
CA ASP A 11 18.65 -4.50 11.05
C ASP A 11 18.28 -6.00 11.05
N GLY A 12 17.97 -6.59 12.23
CA GLY A 12 17.47 -7.95 12.36
C GLY A 12 16.14 -8.18 11.65
N ILE A 13 15.19 -7.26 11.79
CA ILE A 13 13.89 -7.33 11.08
C ILE A 13 14.11 -7.22 9.56
N ASN A 14 14.99 -6.32 9.10
CA ASN A 14 15.31 -6.20 7.68
C ASN A 14 15.94 -7.47 7.10
N ALA A 15 16.86 -8.10 7.84
CA ALA A 15 17.47 -9.37 7.46
C ALA A 15 16.43 -10.49 7.39
N PHE A 16 15.55 -10.60 8.39
CA PHE A 16 14.44 -11.55 8.41
C PHE A 16 13.55 -11.43 7.16
N LEU A 17 13.17 -10.20 6.77
CA LEU A 17 12.34 -9.96 5.59
C LEU A 17 13.09 -10.28 4.29
N ALA A 18 14.39 -10.02 4.23
CA ALA A 18 15.22 -10.37 3.07
C ALA A 18 15.26 -11.90 2.85
N GLU A 19 15.33 -12.69 3.93
CA GLU A 19 15.27 -14.15 3.87
C GLU A 19 13.85 -14.68 3.62
N ALA A 20 12.82 -14.00 4.12
CA ALA A 20 11.43 -14.40 3.93
C ALA A 20 10.99 -14.29 2.46
N THR A 21 11.48 -13.30 1.72
CA THR A 21 11.06 -13.05 0.33
C THR A 21 11.29 -14.26 -0.60
N PRO A 22 12.49 -14.86 -0.72
CA PRO A 22 12.66 -16.06 -1.55
C PRO A 22 11.90 -17.28 -1.04
N ARG A 23 11.71 -17.41 0.28
CA ARG A 23 10.91 -18.51 0.87
C ARG A 23 9.45 -18.45 0.45
N VAL A 24 8.86 -17.28 0.49
CA VAL A 24 7.46 -17.06 0.07
C VAL A 24 7.25 -17.47 -1.39
N MET A 25 8.22 -17.26 -2.27
CA MET A 25 8.13 -17.73 -3.66
C MET A 25 8.00 -19.26 -3.76
N GLN A 26 8.75 -19.99 -2.95
CA GLN A 26 8.69 -21.48 -2.93
C GLN A 26 7.34 -21.96 -2.39
N GLU A 27 6.72 -21.19 -1.51
CA GLU A 27 5.46 -21.54 -0.85
C GLU A 27 4.21 -21.08 -1.62
N ARG A 28 4.33 -20.30 -2.70
CA ARG A 28 3.18 -19.76 -3.45
C ARG A 28 2.21 -20.81 -3.93
N SER A 29 2.68 -22.02 -4.25
CA SER A 29 1.82 -23.11 -4.72
C SER A 29 0.66 -23.43 -3.78
N ARG A 30 0.79 -23.18 -2.47
CA ARG A 30 -0.27 -23.37 -1.46
C ARG A 30 -1.51 -22.51 -1.67
N TYR A 31 -1.39 -21.38 -2.36
CA TYR A 31 -2.49 -20.47 -2.66
C TYR A 31 -3.23 -20.82 -3.94
N TRP A 32 -2.75 -21.83 -4.71
CA TRP A 32 -3.24 -22.16 -6.03
C TRP A 32 -3.80 -23.56 -6.08
N LYS A 33 -5.05 -23.69 -6.50
CA LYS A 33 -5.72 -24.99 -6.71
C LYS A 33 -5.95 -25.22 -8.21
N ARG A 34 -4.88 -25.10 -9.02
CA ARG A 34 -4.96 -25.16 -10.49
C ARG A 34 -5.39 -26.56 -10.98
N ASP A 35 -6.40 -26.56 -11.85
CA ASP A 35 -6.85 -27.73 -12.59
C ASP A 35 -6.43 -27.58 -14.07
N PHE A 36 -5.59 -28.46 -14.57
CA PHE A 36 -5.07 -28.42 -15.93
C PHE A 36 -5.73 -29.45 -16.84
N SER A 37 -6.85 -30.06 -16.44
CA SER A 37 -7.56 -31.06 -17.22
C SER A 37 -8.18 -30.50 -18.52
N SER A 38 -8.54 -29.22 -18.52
CA SER A 38 -8.94 -28.47 -19.72
C SER A 38 -8.72 -26.97 -19.50
N SER A 39 -8.77 -26.18 -20.58
CA SER A 39 -8.71 -24.70 -20.49
C SER A 39 -9.83 -24.12 -19.63
N GLU A 40 -11.04 -24.65 -19.75
CA GLU A 40 -12.21 -24.22 -18.98
C GLU A 40 -12.09 -24.61 -17.49
N ALA A 41 -11.54 -25.80 -17.20
CA ALA A 41 -11.28 -26.24 -15.83
C ALA A 41 -10.20 -25.35 -15.19
N HIS A 42 -9.13 -25.03 -15.92
CA HIS A 42 -8.11 -24.12 -15.47
C HIS A 42 -8.69 -22.73 -15.15
N GLU A 43 -9.45 -22.15 -16.08
CA GLU A 43 -10.07 -20.83 -15.90
C GLU A 43 -10.98 -20.78 -14.65
N ARG A 44 -11.78 -21.83 -14.39
CA ARG A 44 -12.59 -21.90 -13.17
C ARG A 44 -11.75 -22.02 -11.91
N SER A 45 -10.69 -22.82 -11.96
CA SER A 45 -9.85 -23.10 -10.80
C SER A 45 -9.04 -21.91 -10.31
N ILE A 46 -8.68 -20.97 -11.21
CA ILE A 46 -7.90 -19.77 -10.90
C ILE A 46 -8.76 -18.50 -10.65
N GLU A 47 -10.10 -18.58 -10.78
CA GLU A 47 -10.96 -17.41 -10.58
C GLU A 47 -10.84 -16.79 -9.17
N PRO A 48 -10.69 -17.56 -8.07
CA PRO A 48 -10.41 -16.98 -6.76
C PRO A 48 -9.13 -16.15 -6.73
N ASN A 49 -8.06 -16.62 -7.39
CA ASN A 49 -6.79 -15.90 -7.50
C ASN A 49 -6.95 -14.62 -8.35
N ARG A 50 -7.71 -14.71 -9.46
CA ARG A 50 -8.04 -13.53 -10.30
C ARG A 50 -8.83 -12.49 -9.51
N ALA A 51 -9.80 -12.90 -8.71
CA ALA A 51 -10.56 -12.01 -7.83
C ALA A 51 -9.66 -11.37 -6.77
N ASN A 52 -8.73 -12.13 -6.18
CA ASN A 52 -7.77 -11.59 -5.23
C ASN A 52 -6.80 -10.59 -5.90
N LEU A 53 -6.30 -10.87 -7.11
CA LEU A 53 -5.47 -9.91 -7.85
C LEU A 53 -6.23 -8.58 -8.08
N ARG A 54 -7.50 -8.64 -8.52
CA ARG A 54 -8.36 -7.44 -8.66
C ARG A 54 -8.43 -6.65 -7.36
N ARG A 55 -8.63 -7.35 -6.24
CA ARG A 55 -8.76 -6.73 -4.91
C ARG A 55 -7.49 -6.02 -4.49
N ILE A 56 -6.34 -6.69 -4.55
CA ILE A 56 -5.08 -6.13 -4.03
C ILE A 56 -4.52 -5.00 -4.89
N ILE A 57 -4.83 -4.98 -6.20
CA ILE A 57 -4.50 -3.85 -7.07
C ILE A 57 -5.60 -2.79 -7.10
N GLY A 58 -6.68 -2.95 -6.33
CA GLY A 58 -7.77 -1.99 -6.24
C GLY A 58 -8.60 -1.84 -7.53
N ALA A 59 -8.65 -2.86 -8.40
CA ALA A 59 -9.46 -2.86 -9.64
C ALA A 59 -10.88 -3.38 -9.37
N VAL A 60 -11.59 -2.77 -8.42
CA VAL A 60 -12.87 -3.28 -7.86
C VAL A 60 -14.06 -2.34 -8.07
N ASP A 61 -13.86 -1.17 -8.65
CA ASP A 61 -14.94 -0.22 -8.86
C ASP A 61 -15.84 -0.63 -10.03
N GLN A 62 -17.12 -0.29 -9.92
CA GLN A 62 -18.07 -0.52 -11.01
C GLN A 62 -17.79 0.47 -12.14
N ARG A 63 -17.43 -0.04 -13.33
CA ARG A 63 -17.21 0.79 -14.50
C ARG A 63 -18.53 1.24 -15.11
N VAL A 64 -18.51 2.47 -15.66
CA VAL A 64 -19.62 3.00 -16.47
C VAL A 64 -19.64 2.28 -17.82
N PRO A 65 -20.81 1.82 -18.33
CA PRO A 65 -20.89 1.19 -19.64
C PRO A 65 -20.45 2.14 -20.77
N VAL A 66 -19.50 1.70 -21.60
CA VAL A 66 -18.98 2.47 -22.72
C VAL A 66 -19.64 2.01 -24.02
N LYS A 67 -20.64 2.76 -24.50
CA LYS A 67 -21.32 2.47 -25.76
C LYS A 67 -20.62 3.09 -26.97
N ALA A 68 -19.96 4.23 -26.79
CA ALA A 68 -19.21 4.95 -27.83
C ALA A 68 -18.08 5.76 -27.17
N LEU A 69 -17.02 6.03 -27.91
CA LEU A 69 -16.03 7.02 -27.51
C LEU A 69 -16.56 8.43 -27.76
N ASN A 70 -16.29 9.32 -26.81
CA ASN A 70 -16.56 10.74 -26.99
C ASN A 70 -15.46 11.36 -27.87
N LEU A 71 -15.77 11.82 -29.04
CA LEU A 71 -14.83 12.55 -29.86
C LEU A 71 -14.58 13.94 -29.24
N ASP A 72 -13.32 14.34 -29.18
CA ASP A 72 -12.95 15.65 -28.66
C ASP A 72 -13.11 16.73 -29.73
N VAL A 73 -14.34 17.21 -29.85
CA VAL A 73 -14.77 18.20 -30.85
C VAL A 73 -15.28 19.46 -30.18
N THR A 74 -15.11 20.60 -30.86
CA THR A 74 -15.77 21.86 -30.53
C THR A 74 -16.46 22.40 -31.80
N THR A 75 -17.23 23.47 -31.65
CA THR A 75 -17.83 24.17 -32.84
C THR A 75 -16.78 24.69 -33.81
N ALA A 76 -15.53 24.89 -33.32
CA ALA A 76 -14.42 25.42 -34.11
C ALA A 76 -13.39 24.36 -34.52
N SER A 77 -13.44 23.13 -33.97
CA SER A 77 -12.41 22.12 -34.21
C SER A 77 -12.96 20.70 -34.30
N SER A 78 -12.49 19.94 -35.28
CA SER A 78 -12.75 18.50 -35.43
C SER A 78 -11.93 17.67 -34.46
N SER A 79 -12.39 16.44 -34.14
CA SER A 79 -11.60 15.45 -33.42
C SER A 79 -10.37 14.96 -34.17
N LEU A 80 -10.34 15.13 -35.50
CA LEU A 80 -9.24 14.70 -36.35
C LEU A 80 -7.99 15.55 -36.09
N VAL A 81 -6.96 14.92 -35.53
CA VAL A 81 -5.69 15.57 -35.17
C VAL A 81 -4.54 15.19 -36.10
N GLY A 82 -4.67 14.07 -36.83
CA GLY A 82 -3.63 13.61 -37.75
C GLY A 82 -4.13 12.64 -38.81
N ARG A 83 -3.31 12.44 -39.84
CA ARG A 83 -3.51 11.43 -40.89
C ARG A 83 -2.21 10.70 -41.16
N GLY A 84 -2.22 9.39 -40.95
CA GLY A 84 -1.15 8.49 -41.38
C GLY A 84 -1.48 7.79 -42.69
N LYS A 85 -0.55 6.93 -43.14
CA LYS A 85 -0.76 6.13 -44.36
C LYS A 85 -1.80 5.03 -44.09
N GLY A 86 -3.04 5.25 -44.56
CA GLY A 86 -4.14 4.29 -44.43
C GLY A 86 -4.88 4.33 -43.09
N TYR A 87 -4.71 5.39 -42.30
CA TYR A 87 -5.44 5.60 -41.04
C TYR A 87 -5.57 7.07 -40.66
N LYS A 88 -6.56 7.38 -39.84
CA LYS A 88 -6.82 8.68 -39.22
C LYS A 88 -6.53 8.65 -37.74
N ILE A 89 -6.21 9.80 -37.16
CA ILE A 89 -5.93 9.94 -35.71
C ILE A 89 -6.91 10.92 -35.11
N HIS A 90 -7.71 10.46 -34.15
CA HIS A 90 -8.71 11.24 -33.44
C HIS A 90 -8.34 11.43 -31.98
N SER A 91 -8.59 12.62 -31.41
CA SER A 91 -8.58 12.83 -29.97
C SER A 91 -9.90 12.35 -29.38
N VAL A 92 -9.84 11.50 -28.34
CA VAL A 92 -11.01 10.81 -27.81
C VAL A 92 -10.99 10.76 -26.27
N ARG A 93 -12.21 10.61 -25.68
CA ARG A 93 -12.45 10.38 -24.26
C ARG A 93 -13.46 9.24 -24.08
N TRP A 94 -13.40 8.55 -22.96
CA TRP A 94 -14.38 7.54 -22.58
C TRP A 94 -14.58 7.47 -21.08
N PRO A 95 -15.82 7.21 -20.58
CA PRO A 95 -16.07 7.08 -19.15
C PRO A 95 -15.42 5.83 -18.59
N VAL A 96 -14.94 5.90 -17.34
CA VAL A 96 -14.39 4.77 -16.60
C VAL A 96 -15.24 4.49 -15.37
N PHE A 97 -15.26 5.43 -14.43
CA PHE A 97 -16.18 5.45 -13.29
C PHE A 97 -16.98 6.73 -13.29
N GLU A 98 -17.94 6.83 -12.38
CA GLU A 98 -18.66 8.09 -12.20
C GLU A 98 -17.68 9.22 -11.83
N GLY A 99 -17.66 10.27 -12.68
CA GLY A 99 -16.77 11.41 -12.51
C GLY A 99 -15.33 11.20 -12.97
N VAL A 100 -14.96 10.04 -13.53
CA VAL A 100 -13.63 9.76 -14.07
C VAL A 100 -13.71 9.31 -15.52
N GLU A 101 -13.00 10.03 -16.37
CA GLU A 101 -12.84 9.72 -17.80
C GLU A 101 -11.39 9.32 -18.09
N ALA A 102 -11.21 8.39 -19.01
CA ALA A 102 -9.93 8.19 -19.69
C ALA A 102 -9.88 9.04 -20.95
N GLN A 103 -8.69 9.46 -21.34
CA GLN A 103 -8.45 10.27 -22.53
C GLN A 103 -7.27 9.71 -23.30
N GLY A 104 -7.25 9.97 -24.62
CA GLY A 104 -6.16 9.49 -25.47
C GLY A 104 -6.39 9.72 -26.94
N LEU A 105 -5.73 8.92 -27.77
CA LEU A 105 -5.83 8.95 -29.22
C LEU A 105 -6.40 7.64 -29.75
N LEU A 106 -7.30 7.76 -30.74
CA LEU A 106 -7.79 6.63 -31.54
C LEU A 106 -7.14 6.71 -32.92
N LEU A 107 -6.37 5.70 -33.30
CA LEU A 107 -5.80 5.51 -34.63
C LEU A 107 -6.72 4.55 -35.38
N GLU A 108 -7.58 5.10 -36.27
CA GLU A 108 -8.65 4.40 -36.97
C GLU A 108 -8.22 4.06 -38.40
N PRO A 109 -8.12 2.78 -38.79
CA PRO A 109 -7.74 2.37 -40.12
C PRO A 109 -8.85 2.74 -41.14
N ASP A 110 -8.46 3.09 -42.36
CA ASP A 110 -9.40 3.39 -43.48
C ASP A 110 -10.14 2.14 -44.00
N ARG A 111 -9.74 0.95 -43.56
CA ARG A 111 -10.34 -0.36 -43.91
C ARG A 111 -10.78 -1.07 -42.63
N PRO A 112 -11.62 -2.12 -42.72
CA PRO A 112 -11.99 -2.92 -41.56
C PRO A 112 -10.75 -3.38 -40.80
N ALA A 113 -10.76 -3.17 -39.48
CA ALA A 113 -9.60 -3.45 -38.60
C ALA A 113 -9.26 -4.96 -38.57
N VAL A 114 -7.99 -5.28 -38.68
CA VAL A 114 -7.49 -6.65 -38.58
C VAL A 114 -7.38 -7.14 -37.12
N ALA A 115 -7.21 -6.19 -36.22
CA ALA A 115 -7.23 -6.37 -34.75
C ALA A 115 -7.59 -5.05 -34.07
N ARG A 116 -8.07 -5.12 -32.84
CA ARG A 116 -8.35 -3.96 -31.97
C ARG A 116 -7.36 -3.98 -30.82
N VAL A 117 -6.55 -2.96 -30.69
CA VAL A 117 -5.41 -2.94 -29.78
C VAL A 117 -5.47 -1.74 -28.85
N VAL A 118 -5.35 -1.97 -27.52
CA VAL A 118 -5.00 -0.90 -26.58
C VAL A 118 -3.48 -0.86 -26.49
N ALA A 119 -2.88 0.25 -26.89
CA ALA A 119 -1.42 0.45 -26.91
C ALA A 119 -1.03 1.42 -25.79
N LEU A 120 -0.37 0.91 -24.76
CA LEU A 120 -0.06 1.61 -23.51
C LEU A 120 1.37 2.14 -23.51
N PRO A 121 1.57 3.47 -23.47
CA PRO A 121 2.89 4.07 -23.32
C PRO A 121 3.48 3.81 -21.95
N ASP A 122 4.77 4.07 -21.77
CA ASP A 122 5.29 4.33 -20.43
C ASP A 122 4.70 5.62 -19.84
N ALA A 123 4.65 5.74 -18.52
CA ALA A 123 4.09 6.90 -17.83
C ALA A 123 4.79 8.24 -18.16
N GLY A 124 6.02 8.19 -18.69
CA GLY A 124 6.73 9.38 -19.19
C GLY A 124 6.44 9.73 -20.65
N TRP A 125 5.62 8.95 -21.38
CA TRP A 125 5.37 9.14 -22.79
C TRP A 125 3.94 9.61 -23.05
N GLN A 126 3.79 10.62 -23.93
CA GLN A 126 2.48 11.09 -24.36
C GLN A 126 1.95 10.26 -25.55
N PRO A 127 0.63 10.06 -25.68
CA PRO A 127 0.03 9.39 -26.83
C PRO A 127 0.42 9.99 -28.19
N GLU A 128 0.63 11.30 -28.24
CA GLU A 128 1.05 12.02 -29.44
C GLU A 128 2.44 11.56 -29.92
N ALA A 129 3.38 11.36 -29.00
CA ALA A 129 4.71 10.86 -29.34
C ALA A 129 4.65 9.39 -29.82
N MET A 130 3.78 8.58 -29.22
CA MET A 130 3.52 7.20 -29.63
C MET A 130 2.86 7.08 -31.01
N ALA A 131 2.04 8.06 -31.36
CA ALA A 131 1.38 8.16 -32.67
C ALA A 131 2.26 8.82 -33.75
N GLY A 132 3.41 9.38 -33.38
CA GLY A 132 4.29 10.12 -34.29
C GLY A 132 3.83 11.52 -34.64
N LEU A 133 2.91 12.11 -33.84
CA LEU A 133 2.42 13.50 -34.00
C LEU A 133 3.31 14.52 -33.28
N ALA A 134 4.11 14.06 -32.30
CA ALA A 134 5.00 14.89 -31.51
C ALA A 134 6.36 14.19 -31.34
N PRO A 135 7.46 14.94 -31.07
CA PRO A 135 8.74 14.35 -30.71
C PRO A 135 8.70 13.66 -29.34
N GLY A 136 9.78 12.96 -28.96
CA GLY A 136 9.96 12.34 -27.64
C GLY A 136 10.00 10.82 -27.65
N VAL A 137 9.55 10.16 -28.74
CA VAL A 137 9.68 8.70 -28.92
C VAL A 137 10.31 8.40 -30.27
N GLU A 138 11.37 7.62 -30.27
CA GLU A 138 12.01 7.18 -31.50
C GLU A 138 11.03 6.42 -32.38
N PHE A 139 11.11 6.63 -33.70
CA PHE A 139 10.22 5.99 -34.66
C PHE A 139 10.05 4.48 -34.45
N LYS A 140 11.16 3.78 -34.22
CA LYS A 140 11.15 2.31 -34.02
C LYS A 140 10.38 1.89 -32.76
N ALA A 141 10.26 2.77 -31.77
CA ALA A 141 9.51 2.55 -30.53
C ALA A 141 8.06 3.04 -30.58
N GLN A 142 7.61 3.68 -31.70
CA GLN A 142 6.23 4.12 -31.92
C GLN A 142 5.33 2.94 -32.27
N PHE A 143 5.24 1.93 -31.38
CA PHE A 143 4.53 0.68 -31.68
C PHE A 143 3.01 0.88 -31.90
N ALA A 144 2.37 1.90 -31.30
CA ALA A 144 0.99 2.24 -31.57
C ALA A 144 0.79 2.63 -33.05
N ARG A 145 1.65 3.50 -33.56
CA ARG A 145 1.70 3.88 -34.95
C ARG A 145 1.95 2.69 -35.88
N ARG A 146 2.94 1.87 -35.55
CA ARG A 146 3.32 0.67 -36.34
C ARG A 146 2.16 -0.32 -36.45
N LEU A 147 1.40 -0.52 -35.36
CA LEU A 147 0.19 -1.36 -35.36
C LEU A 147 -0.94 -0.75 -36.24
N ALA A 148 -1.13 0.57 -36.16
CA ALA A 148 -2.12 1.25 -37.01
C ALA A 148 -1.77 1.17 -38.52
N GLU A 149 -0.50 1.37 -38.88
CA GLU A 149 0.02 1.15 -40.23
C GLU A 149 -0.18 -0.29 -40.74
N SER A 150 -0.26 -1.25 -39.81
CA SER A 150 -0.54 -2.66 -40.08
C SER A 150 -2.03 -2.99 -40.17
N GLY A 151 -2.91 -1.98 -40.12
CA GLY A 151 -4.37 -2.13 -40.24
C GLY A 151 -5.11 -2.41 -38.93
N CYS A 152 -4.48 -2.24 -37.78
CA CYS A 152 -5.15 -2.34 -36.49
C CYS A 152 -5.92 -1.04 -36.17
N LEU A 153 -7.06 -1.19 -35.48
CA LEU A 153 -7.70 -0.11 -34.72
C LEU A 153 -6.97 0.03 -33.41
N VAL A 154 -6.30 1.15 -33.17
CA VAL A 154 -5.44 1.33 -32.00
C VAL A 154 -5.95 2.45 -31.11
N LEU A 155 -6.17 2.15 -29.82
CA LEU A 155 -6.49 3.15 -28.78
C LEU A 155 -5.27 3.35 -27.89
N VAL A 156 -4.80 4.59 -27.75
CA VAL A 156 -3.62 4.95 -26.96
C VAL A 156 -4.06 5.82 -25.78
N PRO A 157 -4.26 5.27 -24.58
CA PRO A 157 -4.64 6.05 -23.41
C PRO A 157 -3.48 6.85 -22.82
N VAL A 158 -3.82 7.91 -22.10
CA VAL A 158 -2.89 8.64 -21.23
C VAL A 158 -2.76 7.90 -19.92
N LEU A 159 -1.53 7.67 -19.45
CA LEU A 159 -1.23 7.25 -18.08
C LEU A 159 -0.82 8.46 -17.25
N ILE A 160 -1.10 8.42 -15.94
CA ILE A 160 -0.64 9.45 -15.00
C ILE A 160 0.89 9.46 -15.00
N ASP A 161 1.48 10.63 -15.17
CA ASP A 161 2.92 10.80 -15.27
C ASP A 161 3.66 10.77 -13.92
N ARG A 162 5.00 10.89 -13.98
CA ARG A 162 5.89 10.91 -12.82
C ARG A 162 6.30 12.32 -12.40
N ASN A 163 5.67 13.38 -12.96
CA ASN A 163 5.89 14.75 -12.51
C ASN A 163 5.31 14.95 -11.10
N ASP A 164 5.76 15.99 -10.41
CA ASP A 164 5.39 16.32 -9.03
C ASP A 164 4.71 17.70 -8.90
N THR A 165 4.31 18.28 -10.00
CA THR A 165 3.81 19.66 -10.12
C THR A 165 2.61 19.96 -9.22
N TRP A 166 1.71 18.97 -9.04
CA TRP A 166 0.44 19.13 -8.33
C TRP A 166 0.35 18.35 -7.02
N SER A 167 1.41 17.65 -6.65
CA SER A 167 1.48 16.82 -5.42
C SER A 167 1.81 17.66 -4.20
N GLN A 168 1.03 18.71 -3.92
CA GLN A 168 1.27 19.65 -2.82
C GLN A 168 0.03 20.45 -2.46
N ILE A 169 0.05 21.01 -1.26
CA ILE A 169 -0.90 22.04 -0.81
C ILE A 169 -0.16 23.39 -0.84
N PRO A 170 -0.66 24.43 -1.51
CA PRO A 170 -0.01 25.73 -1.59
C PRO A 170 0.29 26.30 -0.19
N GLY A 171 1.52 26.78 0.00
CA GLY A 171 1.98 27.34 1.29
C GLY A 171 2.32 26.31 2.38
N ILE A 172 2.16 25.04 2.13
CA ILE A 172 2.53 23.96 3.06
C ILE A 172 3.77 23.25 2.53
N ARG A 173 4.79 23.09 3.38
CA ARG A 173 5.96 22.29 3.03
C ARG A 173 5.58 20.81 2.91
N ALA A 174 5.90 20.19 1.78
CA ALA A 174 5.54 18.83 1.47
C ALA A 174 6.76 18.01 1.01
N THR A 175 6.63 16.68 1.07
CA THR A 175 7.54 15.75 0.41
C THR A 175 7.44 15.92 -1.10
N ASN A 176 8.58 15.81 -1.79
CA ASN A 176 8.63 15.83 -3.24
C ASN A 176 8.17 14.48 -3.81
N GLN A 177 6.92 14.41 -4.25
CA GLN A 177 6.26 13.17 -4.69
C GLN A 177 5.83 13.25 -6.15
N PRO A 178 6.04 12.18 -6.94
CA PRO A 178 5.37 12.03 -8.22
C PRO A 178 3.85 12.04 -8.11
N HIS A 179 3.14 12.48 -9.16
CA HIS A 179 1.67 12.41 -9.23
C HIS A 179 1.15 10.98 -8.97
N ARG A 180 1.86 9.97 -9.47
CA ARG A 180 1.55 8.55 -9.24
C ARG A 180 1.61 8.18 -7.76
N GLU A 181 2.59 8.68 -7.01
CA GLU A 181 2.74 8.42 -5.58
C GLU A 181 1.65 9.13 -4.77
N TRP A 182 1.33 10.39 -5.11
CA TRP A 182 0.25 11.14 -4.47
C TRP A 182 -1.09 10.41 -4.55
N LEU A 183 -1.46 9.99 -5.76
CA LEU A 183 -2.68 9.21 -5.98
C LEU A 183 -2.62 7.84 -5.29
N TYR A 184 -1.47 7.16 -5.34
CA TYR A 184 -1.28 5.87 -4.67
C TYR A 184 -1.53 5.95 -3.17
N ARG A 185 -0.96 6.94 -2.48
CA ARG A 185 -1.04 7.04 -1.03
C ARG A 185 -2.48 7.13 -0.53
N MET A 186 -3.27 8.04 -1.07
CA MET A 186 -4.67 8.18 -0.66
C MET A 186 -5.53 7.00 -1.15
N ALA A 187 -5.24 6.45 -2.33
CA ALA A 187 -5.95 5.30 -2.87
C ALA A 187 -5.73 4.04 -2.02
N PHE A 188 -4.51 3.82 -1.51
CA PHE A 188 -4.16 2.68 -0.69
C PHE A 188 -4.99 2.61 0.60
N GLU A 189 -5.19 3.73 1.26
CA GLU A 189 -6.01 3.85 2.47
C GLU A 189 -7.47 3.44 2.26
N VAL A 190 -8.01 3.66 1.05
CA VAL A 190 -9.41 3.31 0.68
C VAL A 190 -9.51 2.00 -0.10
N GLY A 191 -8.49 1.13 -0.05
CA GLY A 191 -8.46 -0.16 -0.73
C GLY A 191 -8.38 -0.05 -2.24
N ARG A 192 -7.72 0.98 -2.75
CA ARG A 192 -7.48 1.24 -4.17
C ARG A 192 -5.98 1.39 -4.44
N HIS A 193 -5.65 1.49 -5.72
CA HIS A 193 -4.27 1.62 -6.17
C HIS A 193 -4.23 2.33 -7.52
N ILE A 194 -3.19 3.12 -7.79
CA ILE A 194 -3.02 3.75 -9.11
C ILE A 194 -2.99 2.70 -10.24
N ILE A 195 -2.38 1.54 -10.01
CA ILE A 195 -2.40 0.42 -10.95
C ILE A 195 -3.85 -0.01 -11.26
N GLY A 196 -4.69 -0.15 -10.25
CA GLY A 196 -6.09 -0.54 -10.40
C GLY A 196 -6.92 0.51 -11.15
N TYR A 197 -6.67 1.78 -10.92
CA TYR A 197 -7.33 2.85 -11.68
C TYR A 197 -6.96 2.79 -13.16
N GLU A 198 -5.67 2.63 -13.48
CA GLU A 198 -5.21 2.56 -14.88
C GLU A 198 -5.63 1.25 -15.56
N VAL A 199 -5.62 0.12 -14.87
CA VAL A 199 -6.18 -1.14 -15.36
C VAL A 199 -7.65 -0.96 -15.74
N GLN A 200 -8.45 -0.30 -14.90
CA GLN A 200 -9.88 -0.10 -15.19
C GLN A 200 -10.13 0.88 -16.35
N LYS A 201 -9.24 1.86 -16.60
CA LYS A 201 -9.26 2.67 -17.83
C LYS A 201 -9.11 1.79 -19.08
N VAL A 202 -8.20 0.81 -19.02
CA VAL A 202 -7.99 -0.17 -20.10
C VAL A 202 -9.19 -1.08 -20.25
N LEU A 203 -9.73 -1.61 -19.15
CA LEU A 203 -10.89 -2.50 -19.20
C LEU A 203 -12.14 -1.79 -19.73
N ALA A 204 -12.31 -0.49 -19.47
CA ALA A 204 -13.36 0.32 -20.09
C ALA A 204 -13.18 0.44 -21.62
N ALA A 205 -11.94 0.54 -22.11
CA ALA A 205 -11.64 0.49 -23.54
C ALA A 205 -11.94 -0.91 -24.14
N VAL A 206 -11.64 -1.99 -23.40
CA VAL A 206 -12.01 -3.36 -23.80
C VAL A 206 -13.53 -3.54 -23.82
N ASP A 207 -14.25 -2.95 -22.85
CA ASP A 207 -15.72 -2.94 -22.83
C ASP A 207 -16.29 -2.28 -24.10
N TRP A 208 -15.71 -1.13 -24.52
CA TRP A 208 -16.09 -0.49 -25.79
C TRP A 208 -15.79 -1.39 -27.00
N PHE A 209 -14.58 -1.94 -27.09
CA PHE A 209 -14.24 -2.86 -28.17
C PHE A 209 -15.20 -4.06 -28.24
N ALA A 210 -15.63 -4.59 -27.11
CA ALA A 210 -16.56 -5.71 -27.07
C ALA A 210 -18.00 -5.32 -27.41
N SER A 211 -18.44 -4.11 -27.05
CA SER A 211 -19.79 -3.61 -27.35
C SER A 211 -19.99 -3.33 -28.83
N ASP A 212 -18.91 -3.03 -29.57
CA ASP A 212 -18.94 -2.75 -31.01
C ASP A 212 -18.78 -4.02 -31.90
N SER A 213 -19.11 -5.18 -31.35
CA SER A 213 -19.02 -6.48 -32.03
C SER A 213 -19.85 -6.50 -33.37
N ALA A 214 -20.87 -5.66 -33.47
CA ALA A 214 -21.65 -5.51 -34.69
C ALA A 214 -20.84 -4.89 -35.83
N ARG A 215 -19.78 -4.13 -35.56
CA ARG A 215 -18.91 -3.49 -36.58
C ARG A 215 -17.63 -4.30 -36.83
N SER A 216 -17.17 -5.11 -35.88
CA SER A 216 -15.94 -5.88 -36.06
C SER A 216 -15.87 -7.11 -35.16
N SER A 217 -15.63 -8.28 -35.77
CA SER A 217 -15.27 -9.51 -35.12
C SER A 217 -13.75 -9.62 -34.87
N ALA A 218 -12.98 -8.58 -35.16
CA ALA A 218 -11.52 -8.60 -35.03
C ALA A 218 -11.08 -8.87 -33.58
N PRO A 219 -10.01 -9.63 -33.35
CA PRO A 219 -9.52 -9.98 -32.03
C PRO A 219 -9.09 -8.74 -31.23
N ILE A 220 -9.26 -8.80 -29.89
CA ILE A 220 -8.81 -7.77 -28.98
C ILE A 220 -7.42 -8.13 -28.47
N ALA A 221 -6.49 -7.19 -28.54
CA ALA A 221 -5.14 -7.33 -28.01
C ALA A 221 -4.75 -6.10 -27.18
N ILE A 222 -3.67 -6.27 -26.44
CA ILE A 222 -3.05 -5.20 -25.65
C ILE A 222 -1.55 -5.24 -25.83
N ALA A 223 -0.92 -4.07 -25.96
CA ALA A 223 0.52 -3.92 -26.03
C ALA A 223 0.94 -2.79 -25.09
N GLY A 224 1.96 -3.01 -24.27
CA GLY A 224 2.40 -1.99 -23.33
C GLY A 224 3.90 -2.01 -23.08
N TYR A 225 4.44 -0.83 -22.78
CA TYR A 225 5.84 -0.61 -22.45
C TYR A 225 6.01 0.03 -21.08
N GLY A 226 6.96 -0.45 -20.30
CA GLY A 226 7.27 0.11 -18.98
C GLY A 226 6.08 0.03 -18.01
N GLU A 227 5.58 1.17 -17.51
CA GLU A 227 4.33 1.20 -16.74
C GLU A 227 3.14 0.69 -17.57
N GLY A 228 3.07 1.06 -18.84
CA GLY A 228 2.08 0.50 -19.76
C GLY A 228 2.21 -1.01 -19.93
N GLY A 229 3.44 -1.55 -19.83
CA GLY A 229 3.71 -2.98 -19.83
C GLY A 229 3.12 -3.68 -18.60
N LEU A 230 3.30 -3.10 -17.41
CA LEU A 230 2.65 -3.56 -16.16
C LEU A 230 1.13 -3.56 -16.30
N ILE A 231 0.56 -2.44 -16.75
CA ILE A 231 -0.90 -2.28 -16.89
C ILE A 231 -1.46 -3.26 -17.95
N ALA A 232 -0.76 -3.44 -19.08
CA ALA A 232 -1.14 -4.43 -20.10
C ALA A 232 -1.18 -5.85 -19.53
N PHE A 233 -0.15 -6.21 -18.78
CA PHE A 233 0.02 -7.53 -18.20
C PHE A 233 -1.09 -7.86 -17.19
N TYR A 234 -1.36 -6.94 -16.26
CA TYR A 234 -2.40 -7.13 -15.24
C TYR A 234 -3.81 -7.08 -15.86
N SER A 235 -4.05 -6.22 -16.85
CA SER A 235 -5.32 -6.18 -17.57
C SER A 235 -5.61 -7.51 -18.27
N ALA A 236 -4.61 -8.09 -18.95
CA ALA A 236 -4.76 -9.38 -19.63
C ALA A 236 -4.98 -10.55 -18.65
N ALA A 237 -4.35 -10.51 -17.48
CA ALA A 237 -4.57 -11.51 -16.44
C ALA A 237 -6.00 -11.47 -15.86
N ILE A 238 -6.60 -10.26 -15.82
CA ILE A 238 -7.93 -10.03 -15.24
C ILE A 238 -9.05 -10.25 -16.27
N ASP A 239 -8.83 -9.85 -17.54
CA ASP A 239 -9.87 -9.88 -18.59
C ASP A 239 -9.59 -10.91 -19.69
N LYS A 240 -10.44 -11.92 -19.76
CA LYS A 240 -10.32 -13.04 -20.69
C LYS A 240 -10.60 -12.68 -22.15
N ARG A 241 -11.21 -11.51 -22.42
CA ARG A 241 -11.51 -11.04 -23.78
C ARG A 241 -10.25 -10.60 -24.53
N ILE A 242 -9.15 -10.31 -23.80
CA ILE A 242 -7.85 -9.95 -24.38
C ILE A 242 -7.18 -11.23 -24.87
N GLN A 243 -7.06 -11.41 -26.19
CA GLN A 243 -6.59 -12.63 -26.83
C GLN A 243 -5.06 -12.66 -27.05
N GLY A 244 -4.44 -11.49 -27.20
CA GLY A 244 -3.00 -11.34 -27.35
C GLY A 244 -2.44 -10.22 -26.51
N THR A 245 -1.32 -10.44 -25.89
CA THR A 245 -0.68 -9.49 -24.98
C THR A 245 0.79 -9.33 -25.31
N LEU A 246 1.26 -8.08 -25.45
CA LEU A 246 2.68 -7.73 -25.55
C LEU A 246 3.06 -6.92 -24.31
N VAL A 247 4.06 -7.43 -23.57
CA VAL A 247 4.64 -6.78 -22.37
C VAL A 247 6.10 -6.48 -22.66
N SER A 248 6.43 -5.21 -22.81
CA SER A 248 7.76 -4.76 -23.13
C SER A 248 8.41 -4.03 -21.93
N GLY A 249 9.66 -4.34 -21.60
CA GLY A 249 10.46 -3.64 -20.59
C GLY A 249 9.97 -3.77 -19.14
N TYR A 250 9.10 -4.75 -18.81
CA TYR A 250 8.52 -4.87 -17.46
C TYR A 250 8.78 -6.24 -16.81
N PHE A 251 8.50 -7.32 -17.53
CA PHE A 251 8.40 -8.69 -16.99
C PHE A 251 9.75 -9.19 -16.43
N ARG A 252 9.76 -9.63 -15.16
CA ARG A 252 10.92 -10.21 -14.48
C ARG A 252 10.55 -10.84 -13.13
N SER A 253 11.50 -11.47 -12.44
CA SER A 253 11.33 -11.77 -11.02
C SER A 253 11.06 -10.49 -10.20
N ARG A 254 10.13 -10.54 -9.24
CA ARG A 254 9.69 -9.40 -8.42
C ARG A 254 10.23 -9.43 -6.98
N GLN A 255 11.27 -10.20 -6.71
CA GLN A 255 11.80 -10.30 -5.34
C GLN A 255 12.33 -8.98 -4.79
N ASP A 256 12.78 -8.10 -5.66
CA ASP A 256 13.30 -6.77 -5.34
C ASP A 256 12.28 -5.63 -5.54
N LEU A 257 10.97 -5.95 -5.56
CA LEU A 257 9.88 -4.96 -5.68
C LEU A 257 10.01 -3.84 -4.66
N TRP A 258 10.54 -4.12 -3.47
CA TRP A 258 10.82 -3.14 -2.42
C TRP A 258 11.75 -1.99 -2.85
N ALA A 259 12.57 -2.18 -3.88
CA ALA A 259 13.49 -1.16 -4.42
C ALA A 259 12.82 -0.28 -5.50
N GLU A 260 11.68 -0.67 -6.04
CA GLU A 260 10.92 0.09 -7.02
C GLU A 260 10.17 1.28 -6.35
N PRO A 261 9.66 2.27 -7.11
CA PRO A 261 8.87 3.35 -6.52
C PRO A 261 7.68 2.85 -5.71
N ILE A 262 7.34 3.54 -4.61
CA ILE A 262 6.28 3.11 -3.69
C ILE A 262 4.91 2.91 -4.38
N TYR A 263 4.62 3.64 -5.44
CA TYR A 263 3.39 3.47 -6.23
C TYR A 263 3.32 2.16 -7.05
N ARG A 264 4.32 1.30 -6.95
CA ARG A 264 4.31 -0.10 -7.42
C ARG A 264 4.17 -1.12 -6.28
N ASP A 265 4.15 -0.65 -5.04
CA ASP A 265 4.01 -1.49 -3.85
C ASP A 265 2.55 -1.94 -3.69
N VAL A 266 2.30 -3.22 -3.94
CA VAL A 266 0.97 -3.84 -3.83
C VAL A 266 0.93 -4.75 -2.61
N TRP A 267 -0.01 -4.48 -1.70
CA TRP A 267 -0.20 -5.22 -0.45
C TRP A 267 -0.40 -6.73 -0.68
N GLY A 268 0.54 -7.52 -0.18
CA GLY A 268 0.49 -8.98 -0.23
C GLY A 268 0.75 -9.61 -1.60
N LEU A 269 1.18 -8.83 -2.62
CA LEU A 269 1.37 -9.34 -3.98
C LEU A 269 2.26 -10.57 -4.00
N LEU A 270 3.47 -10.49 -3.41
CA LEU A 270 4.47 -11.54 -3.51
C LEU A 270 4.10 -12.81 -2.74
N LYS A 271 3.13 -12.74 -1.85
CA LYS A 271 2.62 -13.89 -1.11
C LYS A 271 1.95 -14.92 -2.03
N GLU A 272 1.21 -14.43 -3.02
CA GLU A 272 0.45 -15.26 -3.95
C GLU A 272 0.92 -15.16 -5.39
N PHE A 273 1.46 -14.01 -5.80
CA PHE A 273 1.78 -13.70 -7.18
C PHE A 273 3.27 -13.35 -7.38
N GLY A 274 3.79 -13.74 -8.51
CA GLY A 274 4.94 -13.23 -9.22
C GLY A 274 4.57 -13.12 -10.69
N ASP A 275 5.45 -12.61 -11.52
CA ASP A 275 5.12 -12.44 -12.94
C ASP A 275 4.83 -13.78 -13.63
N ALA A 276 5.47 -14.88 -13.20
CA ALA A 276 5.15 -16.22 -13.72
C ALA A 276 3.71 -16.67 -13.36
N GLU A 277 3.27 -16.46 -12.11
CA GLU A 277 1.92 -16.81 -11.67
C GLU A 277 0.86 -15.97 -12.40
N ILE A 278 1.11 -14.67 -12.60
CA ILE A 278 0.22 -13.78 -13.36
C ILE A 278 0.19 -14.18 -14.84
N ALA A 279 1.33 -14.56 -15.45
CA ALA A 279 1.38 -15.11 -16.81
C ALA A 279 0.54 -16.41 -16.92
N GLY A 280 0.56 -17.25 -15.90
CA GLY A 280 -0.28 -18.44 -15.81
C GLY A 280 -1.79 -18.14 -15.82
N MET A 281 -2.22 -16.95 -15.41
CA MET A 281 -3.62 -16.49 -15.50
C MET A 281 -3.99 -16.03 -16.92
N ILE A 282 -3.00 -15.73 -17.76
CA ILE A 282 -3.22 -15.40 -19.17
C ILE A 282 -3.32 -16.68 -20.01
N ALA A 283 -2.58 -17.72 -19.64
CA ALA A 283 -2.61 -19.01 -20.34
C ALA A 283 -4.04 -19.57 -20.46
N PRO A 284 -4.42 -20.17 -21.62
CA PRO A 284 -3.61 -20.51 -22.80
C PRO A 284 -3.55 -19.39 -23.88
N ARG A 285 -4.00 -18.15 -23.59
CA ARG A 285 -3.96 -17.01 -24.50
C ARG A 285 -2.52 -16.57 -24.78
N ALA A 286 -2.30 -15.82 -25.86
CA ALA A 286 -0.95 -15.45 -26.25
C ALA A 286 -0.35 -14.36 -25.34
N LEU A 287 0.89 -14.58 -24.89
CA LEU A 287 1.72 -13.62 -24.16
C LEU A 287 3.09 -13.50 -24.84
N ILE A 288 3.41 -12.32 -25.31
CA ILE A 288 4.71 -11.94 -25.84
C ILE A 288 5.41 -11.08 -24.78
N VAL A 289 6.51 -11.58 -24.23
CA VAL A 289 7.37 -10.87 -23.30
C VAL A 289 8.56 -10.34 -24.06
N GLU A 290 8.70 -9.03 -24.16
CA GLU A 290 9.83 -8.38 -24.78
C GLU A 290 10.78 -7.83 -23.72
N ALA A 291 11.98 -8.40 -23.62
CA ALA A 291 13.08 -7.80 -22.91
C ALA A 291 13.59 -6.60 -23.72
N SER A 292 13.47 -5.41 -23.19
CA SER A 292 13.88 -4.15 -23.79
C SER A 292 14.33 -3.17 -22.72
N GLN A 293 14.99 -2.09 -23.11
CA GLN A 293 15.37 -1.02 -22.18
C GLN A 293 14.15 -0.47 -21.45
N PHE A 294 14.36 0.00 -20.23
CA PHE A 294 13.42 0.81 -19.45
C PHE A 294 14.10 2.15 -19.15
N PRO A 295 13.37 3.26 -19.12
CA PRO A 295 13.95 4.52 -18.66
C PRO A 295 14.50 4.39 -17.24
N ASP A 296 15.70 4.91 -17.01
CA ASP A 296 16.24 5.00 -15.65
C ASP A 296 15.45 6.05 -14.85
N VAL A 297 14.70 5.61 -13.89
CA VAL A 297 13.85 6.46 -13.05
C VAL A 297 14.45 6.53 -11.65
N GLN A 298 14.88 7.70 -11.28
CA GLN A 298 15.43 8.01 -9.96
C GLN A 298 14.37 8.72 -9.10
N PRO A 299 14.44 8.62 -7.75
CA PRO A 299 13.60 9.43 -6.87
C PRO A 299 13.81 10.92 -7.16
N PRO A 300 12.74 11.75 -7.10
CA PRO A 300 12.88 13.19 -7.28
C PRO A 300 13.83 13.77 -6.22
N PRO A 301 14.73 14.71 -6.57
CA PRO A 301 15.61 15.36 -5.61
C PRO A 301 14.79 16.24 -4.64
N ALA A 302 15.25 16.36 -3.40
CA ALA A 302 14.67 17.29 -2.44
C ALA A 302 14.82 18.74 -2.93
N THR A 303 13.79 19.54 -2.75
CA THR A 303 13.78 20.98 -3.06
C THR A 303 13.82 21.83 -1.80
N LYS A 304 14.12 23.13 -1.93
CA LYS A 304 14.16 24.06 -0.79
C LYS A 304 12.81 24.16 -0.07
N ASP A 305 11.71 24.05 -0.82
CA ASP A 305 10.36 24.28 -0.33
C ASP A 305 9.63 22.98 0.06
N ARG A 306 10.29 21.83 -0.09
CA ARG A 306 9.73 20.51 0.18
C ARG A 306 10.57 19.71 1.16
N ASN A 307 9.94 18.74 1.81
CA ASN A 307 10.64 17.71 2.57
C ASN A 307 11.50 16.84 1.64
N GLN A 308 12.43 16.10 2.22
CA GLN A 308 13.21 15.14 1.45
C GLN A 308 12.28 14.14 0.75
N ALA A 309 12.63 13.76 -0.48
CA ALA A 309 11.93 12.72 -1.21
C ALA A 309 11.92 11.41 -0.43
N THR A 310 10.89 10.60 -0.68
CA THR A 310 10.83 9.23 -0.17
C THR A 310 12.04 8.45 -0.69
N PRO A 311 12.84 7.84 0.18
CA PRO A 311 14.03 7.12 -0.23
C PRO A 311 13.69 5.87 -1.02
N ASN A 312 14.60 5.47 -1.91
CA ASN A 312 14.47 4.37 -2.87
C ASN A 312 13.32 4.60 -3.86
N GLY A 313 13.21 3.81 -4.86
CA GLY A 313 12.20 4.00 -5.88
C GLY A 313 12.84 4.17 -7.24
N MET A 314 13.79 3.30 -7.56
CA MET A 314 14.44 3.25 -8.85
C MET A 314 13.73 2.27 -9.78
N LEU A 315 13.64 2.63 -11.05
CA LEU A 315 13.23 1.71 -12.11
C LEU A 315 14.39 1.59 -13.08
N VAL A 316 14.78 0.36 -13.35
CA VAL A 316 15.88 0.03 -14.22
C VAL A 316 15.46 -1.02 -15.23
N THR A 317 16.19 -1.13 -16.34
CA THR A 317 15.99 -2.18 -17.35
C THR A 317 16.02 -3.58 -16.70
N PRO A 318 14.97 -4.41 -16.89
CA PRO A 318 14.95 -5.78 -16.37
C PRO A 318 16.13 -6.60 -16.93
N PRO A 319 16.94 -7.24 -16.09
CA PRO A 319 18.03 -8.11 -16.57
C PRO A 319 17.47 -9.25 -17.42
N LEU A 320 18.05 -9.47 -18.61
CA LEU A 320 17.55 -10.49 -19.57
C LEU A 320 17.48 -11.89 -18.95
N ASP A 321 18.45 -12.26 -18.10
CA ASP A 321 18.43 -13.57 -17.43
C ASP A 321 17.29 -13.70 -16.44
N SER A 322 16.93 -12.62 -15.72
CA SER A 322 15.74 -12.59 -14.85
C SER A 322 14.45 -12.73 -15.66
N VAL A 323 14.37 -12.08 -16.82
CA VAL A 323 13.23 -12.22 -17.75
C VAL A 323 13.10 -13.67 -18.23
N LYS A 324 14.21 -14.27 -18.69
CA LYS A 324 14.23 -15.66 -19.17
C LYS A 324 13.86 -16.67 -18.07
N ALA A 325 14.43 -16.50 -16.87
CA ALA A 325 14.17 -17.39 -15.75
C ALA A 325 12.69 -17.35 -15.33
N GLU A 326 12.10 -16.16 -15.23
CA GLU A 326 10.71 -15.99 -14.85
C GLU A 326 9.76 -16.48 -15.97
N ALA A 327 10.10 -16.26 -17.24
CA ALA A 327 9.36 -16.81 -18.36
C ALA A 327 9.43 -18.34 -18.43
N ALA A 328 10.55 -18.95 -18.08
CA ALA A 328 10.68 -20.40 -17.98
C ALA A 328 9.72 -20.98 -16.91
N ARG A 329 9.62 -20.33 -15.75
CA ARG A 329 8.62 -20.69 -14.73
C ARG A 329 7.18 -20.57 -15.26
N ALA A 330 6.88 -19.49 -15.98
CA ALA A 330 5.57 -19.28 -16.58
C ALA A 330 5.23 -20.33 -17.66
N ASN A 331 6.23 -20.77 -18.43
CA ASN A 331 6.05 -21.71 -19.52
C ASN A 331 5.55 -23.09 -19.07
N ASP A 332 5.79 -23.50 -17.82
CA ASP A 332 5.22 -24.73 -17.25
C ASP A 332 3.68 -24.72 -17.31
N PHE A 333 3.05 -23.57 -16.97
CA PHE A 333 1.60 -23.43 -17.04
C PHE A 333 1.07 -23.57 -18.47
N TYR A 334 1.77 -22.97 -19.44
CA TYR A 334 1.42 -23.06 -20.86
C TYR A 334 1.57 -24.51 -21.40
N THR A 335 2.65 -25.18 -21.04
CA THR A 335 2.90 -26.56 -21.43
C THR A 335 1.81 -27.50 -20.89
N ARG A 336 1.43 -27.35 -19.63
CA ARG A 336 0.36 -28.16 -18.99
C ARG A 336 -1.01 -27.94 -19.60
N LEU A 337 -1.24 -26.79 -20.25
CA LEU A 337 -2.46 -26.45 -20.99
C LEU A 337 -2.39 -26.76 -22.49
N ASN A 338 -1.35 -27.48 -22.96
CA ASN A 338 -1.11 -27.75 -24.37
C ASN A 338 -1.02 -26.47 -25.24
N ALA A 339 -0.52 -25.38 -24.66
CA ALA A 339 -0.39 -24.07 -25.29
C ALA A 339 1.07 -23.68 -25.54
N THR A 340 1.95 -24.68 -25.72
CA THR A 340 3.37 -24.43 -26.03
C THR A 340 3.54 -23.50 -27.22
N GLY A 341 4.39 -22.47 -27.08
CA GLY A 341 4.61 -21.43 -28.08
C GLY A 341 3.63 -20.25 -28.04
N LYS A 342 2.61 -20.28 -27.18
CA LYS A 342 1.77 -19.10 -26.90
C LYS A 342 2.45 -18.11 -25.97
N LEU A 343 3.36 -18.54 -25.09
CA LEU A 343 4.32 -17.67 -24.40
C LEU A 343 5.59 -17.56 -25.23
N ARG A 344 5.97 -16.34 -25.60
CA ARG A 344 7.18 -16.06 -26.36
C ARG A 344 8.02 -15.00 -25.67
N VAL A 345 9.32 -15.25 -25.56
CA VAL A 345 10.31 -14.24 -25.11
C VAL A 345 11.03 -13.70 -26.34
N VAL A 346 11.06 -12.39 -26.47
CA VAL A 346 11.79 -11.65 -27.50
C VAL A 346 12.82 -10.75 -26.81
N ALA A 347 14.07 -10.80 -27.23
CA ALA A 347 15.08 -9.86 -26.78
C ALA A 347 15.28 -8.77 -27.85
N SER A 348 15.02 -7.52 -27.50
CA SER A 348 15.36 -6.37 -28.31
C SER A 348 16.77 -5.91 -27.94
N GLY A 349 17.73 -5.96 -28.90
CA GLY A 349 19.12 -5.55 -28.66
C GLY A 349 19.71 -6.17 -27.39
N ASP A 350 19.74 -7.49 -27.30
CA ASP A 350 20.20 -8.25 -26.12
C ASP A 350 19.49 -7.88 -24.79
N GLY A 351 18.24 -7.40 -24.88
CA GLY A 351 17.45 -6.99 -23.73
C GLY A 351 17.57 -5.51 -23.35
N THR A 352 18.39 -4.76 -24.07
CA THR A 352 18.61 -3.31 -23.83
C THR A 352 18.22 -2.44 -25.03
N GLY A 353 17.64 -3.03 -26.07
CA GLY A 353 17.15 -2.31 -27.23
C GLY A 353 15.82 -1.62 -27.01
N LEU A 354 15.37 -0.86 -28.03
CA LEU A 354 14.09 -0.13 -27.99
C LEU A 354 12.89 -1.07 -27.84
N PRO A 355 11.82 -0.63 -27.14
CA PRO A 355 10.58 -1.39 -27.03
C PRO A 355 9.79 -1.44 -28.34
N GLY A 356 8.92 -2.45 -28.48
CA GLY A 356 8.07 -2.59 -29.64
C GLY A 356 8.83 -2.98 -30.90
N SER A 357 9.83 -3.84 -30.79
CA SER A 357 10.63 -4.33 -31.94
C SER A 357 9.76 -5.00 -33.00
N ASP A 358 10.24 -5.03 -34.23
CA ASP A 358 9.59 -5.70 -35.36
C ASP A 358 9.26 -7.17 -35.05
N THR A 359 10.19 -7.84 -34.34
CA THR A 359 9.99 -9.23 -33.90
C THR A 359 8.85 -9.37 -32.92
N ALA A 360 8.76 -8.49 -31.92
CA ALA A 360 7.70 -8.53 -30.91
C ALA A 360 6.33 -8.18 -31.49
N LEU A 361 6.24 -7.12 -32.33
CA LEU A 361 5.01 -6.73 -33.00
C LEU A 361 4.52 -7.79 -33.99
N SER A 362 5.43 -8.39 -34.76
CA SER A 362 5.10 -9.50 -35.67
C SER A 362 4.59 -10.72 -34.90
N ALA A 363 5.21 -11.03 -33.74
CA ALA A 363 4.77 -12.13 -32.89
C ALA A 363 3.35 -11.87 -32.31
N LEU A 364 3.05 -10.63 -31.89
CA LEU A 364 1.73 -10.24 -31.44
C LEU A 364 0.69 -10.42 -32.54
N LEU A 365 0.90 -9.87 -33.74
CA LEU A 365 -0.02 -9.96 -34.89
C LEU A 365 -0.23 -11.42 -35.29
N ALA A 366 0.81 -12.22 -35.38
CA ALA A 366 0.72 -13.66 -35.70
C ALA A 366 -0.08 -14.44 -34.65
N SER A 367 0.02 -14.08 -33.37
CA SER A 367 -0.68 -14.76 -32.28
C SER A 367 -2.20 -14.60 -32.32
N LEU A 368 -2.69 -13.55 -32.99
CA LEU A 368 -4.12 -13.22 -33.12
C LEU A 368 -4.82 -14.00 -34.23
N GLY A 369 -4.13 -14.87 -34.94
CA GLY A 369 -4.70 -15.64 -36.04
C GLY A 369 -5.08 -14.79 -37.27
N THR A 370 -4.61 -13.55 -37.32
CA THR A 370 -4.86 -12.64 -38.44
C THR A 370 -3.88 -12.91 -39.58
N ARG A 371 -4.27 -12.57 -40.80
CA ARG A 371 -3.35 -12.56 -41.97
C ARG A 371 -2.50 -11.28 -42.04
N ALA A 372 -2.63 -10.40 -41.04
CA ALA A 372 -1.92 -9.15 -41.02
C ALA A 372 -0.41 -9.38 -40.82
N LYS A 373 0.37 -8.71 -41.64
CA LYS A 373 1.83 -8.64 -41.51
C LYS A 373 2.18 -7.24 -40.98
N LEU A 374 3.25 -7.15 -40.22
CA LEU A 374 3.77 -5.87 -39.79
C LEU A 374 4.15 -5.05 -41.03
N ALA A 375 3.55 -3.88 -41.17
CA ALA A 375 3.82 -2.98 -42.29
C ALA A 375 5.25 -2.42 -42.18
N ALA A 376 5.84 -2.17 -43.36
CA ALA A 376 7.07 -1.40 -43.45
C ALA A 376 6.82 0.02 -42.90
N ALA A 377 7.85 0.57 -42.26
CA ALA A 377 7.82 1.94 -41.75
C ALA A 377 7.42 2.95 -42.83
N SER A 378 6.50 3.83 -42.51
CA SER A 378 6.06 4.93 -43.42
C SER A 378 6.60 6.29 -42.95
N ALA A 379 6.39 7.34 -43.72
CA ALA A 379 6.63 8.70 -43.26
C ALA A 379 5.77 9.06 -42.03
N PRO A 380 6.19 10.00 -41.17
CA PRO A 380 5.37 10.48 -40.05
C PRO A 380 3.97 10.92 -40.49
N PRO A 381 2.95 10.74 -39.61
CA PRO A 381 1.61 11.24 -39.91
C PRO A 381 1.64 12.75 -40.14
N GLN A 382 0.77 13.21 -41.06
CA GLN A 382 0.50 14.63 -41.24
C GLN A 382 -0.29 15.14 -40.01
N VAL A 383 0.23 16.13 -39.32
CA VAL A 383 -0.51 16.85 -38.27
C VAL A 383 -1.59 17.72 -38.96
N VAL A 384 -2.87 17.50 -38.61
CA VAL A 384 -4.00 18.27 -39.10
C VAL A 384 -4.29 19.46 -38.19
N ARG A 385 -4.20 19.24 -36.89
CA ARG A 385 -4.26 20.28 -35.85
C ARG A 385 -3.52 19.86 -34.64
N ALA A 386 -3.17 20.82 -33.78
CA ALA A 386 -2.65 20.50 -32.46
C ALA A 386 -3.72 19.74 -31.62
N THR A 387 -3.29 18.79 -30.84
CA THR A 387 -4.12 18.20 -29.77
C THR A 387 -4.32 19.22 -28.64
N ASN A 388 -5.23 18.94 -27.71
CA ASN A 388 -5.32 19.70 -26.45
C ASN A 388 -3.99 19.67 -25.76
N ASP A 389 -3.68 20.73 -25.01
CA ASP A 389 -2.44 20.79 -24.22
C ASP A 389 -2.29 19.53 -23.34
N PRO A 390 -1.24 18.73 -23.52
CA PRO A 390 -1.04 17.52 -22.74
C PRO A 390 -1.00 17.76 -21.22
N ALA A 391 -0.52 18.94 -20.77
CA ALA A 391 -0.47 19.30 -19.36
C ALA A 391 -1.89 19.54 -18.79
N VAL A 392 -2.74 20.23 -19.53
CA VAL A 392 -4.16 20.44 -19.15
C VAL A 392 -4.91 19.12 -19.06
N ARG A 393 -4.71 18.25 -20.04
CA ARG A 393 -5.30 16.91 -20.07
C ARG A 393 -4.82 16.03 -18.91
N MET A 394 -3.53 16.07 -18.59
CA MET A 394 -2.95 15.35 -17.46
C MET A 394 -3.52 15.86 -16.14
N LYS A 395 -3.55 17.19 -15.97
CA LYS A 395 -4.14 17.83 -14.77
C LYS A 395 -5.59 17.41 -14.55
N GLN A 396 -6.38 17.40 -15.60
CA GLN A 396 -7.78 16.98 -15.52
C GLN A 396 -7.91 15.52 -15.05
N GLN A 397 -7.11 14.59 -15.56
CA GLN A 397 -7.14 13.21 -15.11
C GLN A 397 -6.62 13.03 -13.68
N PHE A 398 -5.59 13.78 -13.30
CA PHE A 398 -5.08 13.80 -11.92
C PHE A 398 -6.16 14.27 -10.95
N ASP A 399 -6.83 15.39 -11.27
CA ASP A 399 -7.90 15.93 -10.43
C ASP A 399 -9.09 14.96 -10.32
N GLN A 400 -9.56 14.41 -11.45
CA GLN A 400 -10.66 13.44 -11.44
C GLN A 400 -10.38 12.22 -10.56
N LEU A 401 -9.17 11.66 -10.61
CA LEU A 401 -8.78 10.52 -9.76
C LEU A 401 -8.61 10.93 -8.29
N SER A 402 -8.09 12.13 -8.03
CA SER A 402 -8.00 12.70 -6.69
C SER A 402 -9.39 12.88 -6.09
N ASP A 403 -10.30 13.56 -6.80
CA ASP A 403 -11.69 13.81 -6.37
C ASP A 403 -12.46 12.51 -6.16
N TYR A 404 -12.28 11.54 -7.05
CA TYR A 404 -12.87 10.21 -6.91
C TYR A 404 -12.41 9.54 -5.62
N THR A 405 -11.11 9.56 -5.34
CA THR A 405 -10.55 8.97 -4.13
C THR A 405 -11.01 9.71 -2.86
N GLN A 406 -11.10 11.05 -2.91
CA GLN A 406 -11.68 11.86 -1.82
C GLN A 406 -13.15 11.51 -1.58
N ARG A 407 -13.92 11.23 -2.63
CA ARG A 407 -15.31 10.74 -2.49
C ARG A 407 -15.34 9.39 -1.79
N LEU A 408 -14.51 8.43 -2.17
CA LEU A 408 -14.42 7.13 -1.52
C LEU A 408 -14.05 7.25 -0.03
N ALA A 409 -13.16 8.17 0.33
CA ALA A 409 -12.81 8.45 1.71
C ALA A 409 -14.01 9.00 2.51
N ARG A 410 -14.81 9.91 1.92
CA ARG A 410 -16.05 10.43 2.53
C ARG A 410 -17.13 9.37 2.67
N GLU A 411 -17.20 8.39 1.78
CA GLU A 411 -18.16 7.28 1.83
C GLU A 411 -17.74 6.15 2.78
N SER A 412 -16.47 6.12 3.18
CA SER A 412 -15.90 5.04 3.99
C SER A 412 -16.61 4.83 5.35
N PRO A 413 -17.15 5.84 6.06
CA PRO A 413 -17.91 5.59 7.29
C PRO A 413 -19.12 4.68 7.09
N ALA A 414 -19.88 4.84 6.00
CA ALA A 414 -21.02 3.98 5.70
C ALA A 414 -20.59 2.54 5.35
N LYS A 415 -19.44 2.38 4.65
CA LYS A 415 -18.87 1.06 4.37
C LYS A 415 -18.40 0.36 5.66
N ARG A 416 -17.76 1.10 6.58
CA ARG A 416 -17.40 0.57 7.90
C ARG A 416 -18.64 0.16 8.70
N GLU A 417 -19.67 0.97 8.74
CA GLU A 417 -20.92 0.61 9.41
C GLU A 417 -21.52 -0.70 8.87
N GLN A 418 -21.52 -0.85 7.54
CA GLN A 418 -21.95 -2.10 6.89
C GLN A 418 -21.01 -3.27 7.25
N PHE A 419 -19.70 -3.07 7.25
CA PHE A 419 -18.72 -4.10 7.64
C PHE A 419 -18.98 -4.57 9.07
N TRP A 420 -19.20 -3.64 10.03
CA TRP A 420 -19.42 -3.93 11.44
C TRP A 420 -20.87 -4.32 11.80
N SER A 421 -21.76 -4.44 10.83
CA SER A 421 -23.22 -4.64 11.04
C SER A 421 -23.58 -5.89 11.84
N LYS A 422 -22.70 -6.89 11.93
CA LYS A 422 -22.91 -8.12 12.70
C LYS A 422 -22.26 -8.10 14.10
N ALA A 423 -21.62 -7.01 14.47
CA ALA A 423 -21.05 -6.85 15.80
C ALA A 423 -22.17 -6.58 16.83
N ASP A 424 -22.24 -7.41 17.87
CA ASP A 424 -23.30 -7.35 18.89
C ASP A 424 -22.81 -6.59 20.12
N ALA A 425 -23.30 -5.38 20.28
CA ALA A 425 -22.99 -4.49 21.40
C ALA A 425 -24.01 -4.57 22.55
N SER A 426 -24.80 -5.63 22.66
CA SER A 426 -25.84 -5.78 23.70
C SER A 426 -25.26 -6.13 25.08
N SER A 427 -24.07 -6.72 25.15
CA SER A 427 -23.31 -6.90 26.39
C SER A 427 -21.79 -6.98 26.09
N PRO A 428 -20.92 -6.77 27.11
CA PRO A 428 -19.48 -6.93 26.95
C PRO A 428 -19.05 -8.33 26.46
N GLU A 429 -19.73 -9.38 26.90
CA GLU A 429 -19.44 -10.76 26.51
C GLU A 429 -19.80 -10.99 25.05
N ARG A 430 -21.01 -10.54 24.62
CA ARG A 430 -21.44 -10.64 23.24
C ARG A 430 -20.57 -9.78 22.30
N TRP A 431 -20.17 -8.61 22.75
CA TRP A 431 -19.22 -7.77 22.02
C TRP A 431 -17.89 -8.50 21.79
N LYS A 432 -17.31 -9.05 22.84
CA LYS A 432 -16.05 -9.79 22.76
C LYS A 432 -16.16 -10.98 21.79
N GLU A 433 -17.25 -11.72 21.84
CA GLU A 433 -17.48 -12.89 20.97
C GLU A 433 -17.69 -12.48 19.52
N SER A 434 -18.65 -11.57 19.26
CA SER A 434 -19.01 -11.13 17.92
C SER A 434 -17.88 -10.37 17.19
N THR A 435 -17.00 -9.71 17.96
CA THR A 435 -15.86 -8.97 17.39
C THR A 435 -14.62 -9.81 17.15
N LYS A 436 -14.62 -11.10 17.47
CA LYS A 436 -13.48 -11.99 17.16
C LYS A 436 -13.16 -11.99 15.67
N PHE A 437 -14.17 -12.14 14.80
CA PHE A 437 -13.99 -12.06 13.35
C PHE A 437 -13.33 -10.74 12.91
N TYR A 438 -13.77 -9.60 13.45
CA TYR A 438 -13.24 -8.28 13.07
C TYR A 438 -11.81 -8.08 13.55
N ARG A 439 -11.48 -8.54 14.76
CA ARG A 439 -10.09 -8.54 15.28
C ARG A 439 -9.18 -9.37 14.39
N ASP A 440 -9.60 -10.61 14.06
CA ASP A 440 -8.84 -11.49 13.19
C ASP A 440 -8.69 -10.88 11.80
N TYR A 441 -9.76 -10.34 11.21
CA TYR A 441 -9.72 -9.70 9.90
C TYR A 441 -8.77 -8.49 9.86
N ILE A 442 -8.87 -7.58 10.84
CA ILE A 442 -7.98 -6.41 10.90
C ILE A 442 -6.53 -6.86 11.06
N TRP A 443 -6.29 -7.82 11.92
CA TRP A 443 -4.93 -8.33 12.13
C TRP A 443 -4.37 -9.02 10.89
N ASP A 444 -5.17 -9.85 10.19
CA ASP A 444 -4.73 -10.62 9.03
C ASP A 444 -4.66 -9.78 7.74
N GLU A 445 -5.66 -8.90 7.51
CA GLU A 445 -5.84 -8.23 6.22
C GLU A 445 -5.27 -6.80 6.19
N VAL A 446 -5.30 -6.07 7.32
CA VAL A 446 -4.86 -4.67 7.38
C VAL A 446 -3.45 -4.55 7.97
N ILE A 447 -3.19 -5.23 9.10
CA ILE A 447 -1.89 -5.16 9.79
C ILE A 447 -0.89 -6.18 9.19
N GLY A 448 -1.35 -7.39 8.89
CA GLY A 448 -0.53 -8.52 8.50
C GLY A 448 -0.04 -9.32 9.73
N ARG A 449 -0.69 -10.46 9.99
CA ARG A 449 -0.36 -11.30 11.15
C ARG A 449 0.90 -12.11 10.91
N MET A 450 1.88 -11.96 11.80
CA MET A 450 3.01 -12.86 11.93
C MET A 450 2.62 -14.12 12.73
N PRO A 451 3.28 -15.26 12.52
CA PRO A 451 3.17 -16.38 13.43
C PRO A 451 3.53 -15.95 14.86
N PRO A 452 3.01 -16.61 15.90
CA PRO A 452 3.44 -16.35 17.28
C PRO A 452 4.97 -16.42 17.41
N PRO A 453 5.56 -15.74 18.41
CA PRO A 453 6.99 -15.81 18.69
C PRO A 453 7.48 -17.26 18.76
N SER A 454 8.46 -17.62 17.92
CA SER A 454 8.92 -19.01 17.76
C SER A 454 10.19 -19.33 18.53
N GLU A 455 11.01 -18.32 18.85
CA GLU A 455 12.23 -18.53 19.65
C GLU A 455 11.91 -18.53 21.14
N PRO A 456 12.66 -19.25 22.01
CA PRO A 456 12.64 -19.05 23.45
C PRO A 456 12.97 -17.59 23.78
N ALA A 457 12.34 -17.01 24.81
CA ALA A 457 12.57 -15.61 25.17
C ALA A 457 14.03 -15.27 25.48
N SER A 458 14.78 -16.23 26.02
CA SER A 458 16.22 -16.12 26.36
C SER A 458 16.59 -14.74 26.95
N PRO A 459 16.00 -14.34 28.09
CA PRO A 459 16.11 -12.97 28.56
C PRO A 459 17.54 -12.61 28.91
N ARG A 460 18.05 -11.53 28.35
CA ARG A 460 19.36 -10.94 28.67
C ARG A 460 19.10 -9.57 29.27
N THR A 461 19.65 -9.36 30.49
CA THR A 461 19.45 -8.14 31.26
C THR A 461 20.76 -7.52 31.69
N ARG A 462 20.80 -6.19 31.78
CA ARG A 462 21.93 -5.39 32.26
C ARG A 462 21.43 -4.24 33.11
N LEU A 463 21.94 -4.12 34.37
CA LEU A 463 21.64 -2.95 35.19
C LEU A 463 22.28 -1.71 34.58
N ILE A 464 21.48 -0.67 34.33
CA ILE A 464 21.92 0.60 33.76
C ILE A 464 21.58 1.80 34.63
N TYR A 465 20.54 1.70 35.49
CA TYR A 465 20.14 2.78 36.40
C TYR A 465 20.06 2.22 37.83
N ASP A 466 20.61 2.98 38.77
CA ASP A 466 20.43 2.74 40.22
C ASP A 466 20.03 4.07 40.88
N GLN A 467 18.73 4.40 40.77
CA GLN A 467 18.12 5.62 41.29
C GLN A 467 17.70 5.43 42.75
N PRO A 468 17.39 6.51 43.50
CA PRO A 468 16.95 6.39 44.89
C PRO A 468 15.77 5.41 45.09
N ASN A 469 14.75 5.48 44.24
CA ASN A 469 13.49 4.74 44.43
C ASN A 469 13.38 3.48 43.56
N HIS A 470 14.13 3.38 42.44
CA HIS A 470 14.03 2.27 41.48
C HIS A 470 15.39 1.87 40.90
N ARG A 471 15.45 0.66 40.34
CA ARG A 471 16.56 0.16 39.49
C ARG A 471 16.06 -0.02 38.08
N GLY A 472 16.91 0.31 37.09
CA GLY A 472 16.61 0.17 35.69
C GLY A 472 17.50 -0.85 34.99
N TYR A 473 16.88 -1.73 34.21
CA TYR A 473 17.54 -2.80 33.48
C TYR A 473 17.26 -2.73 32.03
N GLU A 474 18.27 -2.72 31.18
CA GLU A 474 18.07 -3.08 29.76
C GLU A 474 17.65 -4.54 29.67
N VAL A 475 16.73 -4.82 28.74
CA VAL A 475 16.17 -6.16 28.51
C VAL A 475 16.15 -6.45 27.02
N VAL A 476 16.67 -7.63 26.63
CA VAL A 476 16.56 -8.17 25.28
C VAL A 476 15.90 -9.54 25.35
N LEU A 477 14.88 -9.76 24.51
CA LEU A 477 14.11 -10.99 24.42
C LEU A 477 14.06 -11.47 22.97
N ASP A 478 14.39 -12.73 22.71
CA ASP A 478 14.30 -13.29 21.36
C ASP A 478 12.83 -13.52 20.98
N VAL A 479 12.48 -13.25 19.72
CA VAL A 479 11.10 -13.33 19.20
C VAL A 479 11.01 -14.33 18.06
N TRP A 480 11.73 -14.07 16.96
CA TRP A 480 11.89 -14.96 15.82
C TRP A 480 13.38 -15.08 15.46
N PRO A 481 13.78 -16.01 14.59
CA PRO A 481 15.18 -16.10 14.18
C PRO A 481 15.75 -14.76 13.74
N GLY A 482 16.79 -14.27 14.46
CA GLY A 482 17.42 -12.98 14.20
C GLY A 482 16.62 -11.73 14.60
N VAL A 483 15.41 -11.88 15.12
CA VAL A 483 14.54 -10.77 15.55
C VAL A 483 14.33 -10.82 17.05
N PHE A 484 14.62 -9.74 17.74
CA PHE A 484 14.44 -9.60 19.18
C PHE A 484 13.59 -8.38 19.55
N ALA A 485 13.08 -8.37 20.78
CA ALA A 485 12.47 -7.22 21.42
C ALA A 485 13.47 -6.61 22.41
N TYR A 486 13.56 -5.28 22.43
CA TYR A 486 14.43 -4.52 23.33
C TYR A 486 13.61 -3.53 24.13
N GLY A 487 14.02 -3.26 25.37
CA GLY A 487 13.39 -2.25 26.22
C GLY A 487 14.12 -2.03 27.53
N ILE A 488 13.59 -1.13 28.37
CA ILE A 488 14.10 -0.82 29.71
C ILE A 488 13.00 -1.15 30.74
N LEU A 489 13.34 -1.99 31.73
CA LEU A 489 12.49 -2.32 32.87
C LEU A 489 12.93 -1.50 34.08
N LEU A 490 12.01 -0.77 34.71
CA LEU A 490 12.24 -0.12 36.00
C LEU A 490 11.51 -0.89 37.12
N VAL A 491 12.25 -1.26 38.18
CA VAL A 491 11.73 -2.01 39.32
C VAL A 491 11.88 -1.17 40.58
N PRO A 492 10.79 -0.83 41.28
CA PRO A 492 10.86 -0.11 42.56
C PRO A 492 11.67 -0.83 43.62
N LYS A 493 12.50 -0.11 44.38
CA LYS A 493 13.36 -0.66 45.45
C LYS A 493 12.59 -1.07 46.71
N ASN A 494 11.41 -0.49 46.93
CA ASN A 494 10.55 -0.74 48.08
C ASN A 494 9.63 -1.96 47.91
N LEU A 495 9.89 -2.79 46.91
CA LEU A 495 9.13 -4.01 46.64
C LEU A 495 9.35 -5.03 47.75
N LYS A 496 8.25 -5.51 48.38
CA LYS A 496 8.31 -6.46 49.48
C LYS A 496 8.42 -7.91 48.98
N PRO A 497 9.02 -8.83 49.75
CA PRO A 497 9.03 -10.25 49.39
C PRO A 497 7.59 -10.77 49.15
N GLY A 498 7.37 -11.43 48.03
CA GLY A 498 6.04 -11.97 47.65
C GLY A 498 5.01 -10.96 47.14
N GLU A 499 5.32 -9.66 47.18
CA GLU A 499 4.45 -8.62 46.62
C GLU A 499 4.43 -8.69 45.09
N ARG A 500 3.22 -8.52 44.52
CA ARG A 500 3.06 -8.37 43.08
C ARG A 500 2.47 -7.00 42.79
N ARG A 501 3.06 -6.28 41.82
CA ARG A 501 2.68 -4.93 41.44
C ARG A 501 2.22 -4.88 40.01
N PRO A 502 1.34 -3.91 39.69
CA PRO A 502 0.95 -3.62 38.29
C PRO A 502 2.16 -3.12 37.50
N VAL A 503 2.09 -3.35 36.18
CA VAL A 503 3.06 -2.86 35.21
C VAL A 503 2.41 -1.79 34.33
N VAL A 504 3.14 -0.73 34.03
CA VAL A 504 2.79 0.20 32.95
C VAL A 504 3.83 0.09 31.83
N VAL A 505 3.38 -0.33 30.66
CA VAL A 505 4.20 -0.31 29.43
C VAL A 505 4.19 1.11 28.88
N CYS A 506 5.33 1.77 28.87
CA CYS A 506 5.53 3.18 28.56
C CYS A 506 6.22 3.34 27.20
N GLN A 507 5.45 3.64 26.15
CA GLN A 507 5.94 3.62 24.77
C GLN A 507 6.28 5.02 24.26
N HIS A 508 7.52 5.20 23.77
CA HIS A 508 7.97 6.41 23.09
C HIS A 508 7.39 6.55 21.65
N GLY A 509 7.53 7.74 21.07
CA GLY A 509 7.11 8.09 19.71
C GLY A 509 8.13 7.75 18.62
N LEU A 510 8.01 8.49 17.49
CA LEU A 510 8.90 8.37 16.32
C LEU A 510 10.34 8.66 16.69
N GLU A 511 11.28 7.86 16.16
CA GLU A 511 12.74 8.03 16.32
C GLU A 511 13.18 8.11 17.80
N GLY A 512 12.27 7.85 18.74
CA GLY A 512 12.53 7.88 20.17
C GLY A 512 13.27 6.65 20.68
N ARG A 513 13.72 6.73 21.93
CA ARG A 513 14.42 5.64 22.61
C ARG A 513 13.81 5.37 23.99
N PRO A 514 13.89 4.13 24.50
CA PRO A 514 13.41 3.80 25.84
C PRO A 514 14.01 4.66 26.93
N SER A 515 15.27 5.11 26.78
CA SER A 515 15.97 5.98 27.73
C SER A 515 15.32 7.36 27.88
N GLU A 516 14.69 7.90 26.82
CA GLU A 516 14.00 9.22 26.89
C GLU A 516 12.76 9.20 27.79
N VAL A 517 12.22 8.01 28.04
CA VAL A 517 11.04 7.77 28.89
C VAL A 517 11.42 7.26 30.28
N ALA A 518 12.50 6.47 30.36
CA ALA A 518 12.88 5.70 31.55
C ALA A 518 14.02 6.30 32.36
N ASP A 519 14.89 7.14 31.79
CA ASP A 519 15.99 7.76 32.51
C ASP A 519 15.50 8.99 33.29
N ALA A 520 15.54 8.94 34.60
CA ALA A 520 15.15 10.04 35.48
C ALA A 520 16.00 11.33 35.29
N LYS A 521 17.16 11.21 34.64
CA LYS A 521 18.06 12.34 34.36
C LYS A 521 17.78 13.01 33.01
N VAL A 522 16.98 12.39 32.15
CA VAL A 522 16.61 12.91 30.84
C VAL A 522 15.22 13.51 30.90
N ASP A 523 15.12 14.81 30.96
CA ASP A 523 13.85 15.52 30.87
C ASP A 523 13.58 15.92 29.40
N SER A 524 13.12 14.98 28.61
CA SER A 524 12.63 15.25 27.26
C SER A 524 11.33 16.04 27.33
N HIS A 525 11.23 17.17 26.60
CA HIS A 525 10.01 17.98 26.57
C HIS A 525 8.78 17.23 26.00
N TYR A 526 8.98 16.08 25.34
CA TYR A 526 7.89 15.22 24.88
C TYR A 526 7.41 14.26 25.97
N TYR A 527 8.33 13.67 26.73
CA TYR A 527 8.02 12.55 27.61
C TYR A 527 8.06 12.86 29.09
N HIS A 528 8.84 13.87 29.52
CA HIS A 528 9.00 14.24 30.93
C HIS A 528 9.29 13.01 31.81
N ASN A 529 10.16 12.11 31.35
CA ASN A 529 10.56 10.86 32.00
C ASN A 529 9.42 10.12 32.73
N TYR A 530 8.23 10.08 32.11
CA TYR A 530 6.99 9.60 32.77
C TYR A 530 7.07 8.16 33.25
N ALA A 531 7.88 7.29 32.63
CA ALA A 531 8.10 5.93 33.12
C ALA A 531 8.86 5.92 34.43
N ALA A 532 9.90 6.79 34.60
CA ALA A 532 10.62 6.94 35.86
C ALA A 532 9.72 7.53 36.95
N ARG A 533 8.88 8.52 36.64
CA ARG A 533 7.90 9.10 37.58
C ARG A 533 6.91 8.07 38.07
N LEU A 534 6.37 7.23 37.19
CA LEU A 534 5.48 6.12 37.58
C LEU A 534 6.21 5.07 38.44
N ALA A 535 7.50 4.79 38.14
CA ALA A 535 8.29 3.90 38.94
C ALA A 535 8.55 4.47 40.36
N ASP A 536 8.71 5.78 40.50
CA ASP A 536 8.81 6.47 41.80
C ASP A 536 7.51 6.38 42.62
N GLU A 537 6.34 6.30 41.96
CA GLU A 537 5.03 6.03 42.55
C GLU A 537 4.83 4.54 42.90
N GLY A 538 5.81 3.71 42.59
CA GLY A 538 5.82 2.28 42.94
C GLY A 538 5.23 1.34 41.91
N PHE A 539 4.87 1.81 40.70
CA PHE A 539 4.60 0.94 39.58
C PHE A 539 5.87 0.25 39.09
N ILE A 540 5.75 -0.95 38.54
CA ILE A 540 6.77 -1.47 37.64
C ILE A 540 6.52 -0.82 36.27
N THR A 541 7.58 -0.30 35.64
CA THR A 541 7.42 0.24 34.28
C THR A 541 8.32 -0.49 33.30
N TYR A 542 7.82 -0.66 32.06
CA TYR A 542 8.60 -1.23 30.97
C TYR A 542 8.50 -0.32 29.74
N SER A 543 9.64 0.14 29.27
CA SER A 543 9.71 1.03 28.11
C SER A 543 10.28 0.28 26.91
N PRO A 544 9.44 -0.27 26.01
CA PRO A 544 9.91 -1.00 24.84
C PRO A 544 10.46 -0.04 23.78
N GLN A 545 11.44 -0.51 22.98
CA GLN A 545 11.84 0.10 21.74
C GLN A 545 10.88 -0.33 20.64
N ASN A 546 10.29 0.63 19.91
CA ASN A 546 9.63 0.32 18.64
C ASN A 546 10.63 0.36 17.47
N PRO A 547 10.37 -0.33 16.35
CA PRO A 547 11.27 -0.36 15.20
C PRO A 547 11.26 0.92 14.36
N TYR A 548 10.48 1.94 14.71
CA TYR A 548 10.44 3.22 14.00
C TYR A 548 11.63 4.10 14.38
N ILE A 549 12.81 3.69 13.97
CA ILE A 549 14.07 4.37 14.26
C ILE A 549 15.07 4.20 13.11
N GLY A 550 15.99 5.15 12.97
CA GLY A 550 17.05 5.08 11.98
C GLY A 550 16.62 5.60 10.60
N ARG A 551 15.64 6.49 10.55
CA ARG A 551 15.14 7.14 9.32
C ARG A 551 14.80 6.14 8.22
N ASP A 552 15.59 6.07 7.17
CA ASP A 552 15.32 5.20 6.04
C ASP A 552 15.42 3.69 6.36
N ARG A 553 16.07 3.30 7.45
CA ARG A 553 16.22 1.89 7.82
C ARG A 553 14.89 1.25 8.20
N PHE A 554 14.07 1.91 9.02
CA PHE A 554 12.73 1.37 9.33
C PHE A 554 11.80 1.43 8.12
N ARG A 555 11.96 2.43 7.23
CA ARG A 555 11.17 2.55 6.00
C ARG A 555 11.41 1.37 5.06
N MET A 556 12.61 0.79 5.09
CA MET A 556 12.91 -0.45 4.37
C MET A 556 12.10 -1.65 4.88
N ILE A 557 11.82 -1.73 6.19
CA ILE A 557 10.96 -2.77 6.77
C ILE A 557 9.58 -2.72 6.10
N GLN A 558 8.98 -1.54 6.01
CA GLN A 558 7.67 -1.35 5.40
C GLN A 558 7.66 -1.77 3.93
N ARG A 559 8.64 -1.30 3.15
CA ARG A 559 8.75 -1.62 1.73
C ARG A 559 8.99 -3.10 1.45
N ARG A 560 9.77 -3.77 2.29
CA ARG A 560 9.98 -5.23 2.20
C ARG A 560 8.78 -6.02 2.72
N GLY A 561 8.09 -5.50 3.72
CA GLY A 561 6.96 -6.15 4.37
C GLY A 561 5.68 -6.13 3.53
N HIS A 562 5.31 -4.99 2.96
CA HIS A 562 4.05 -4.82 2.23
C HIS A 562 3.81 -5.86 1.14
N PRO A 563 4.77 -6.16 0.24
CA PRO A 563 4.58 -7.21 -0.76
C PRO A 563 4.37 -8.59 -0.16
N LEU A 564 4.83 -8.81 1.08
CA LEU A 564 4.63 -10.05 1.86
C LEU A 564 3.37 -10.00 2.73
N LYS A 565 2.57 -8.93 2.66
CA LYS A 565 1.41 -8.66 3.52
C LYS A 565 1.82 -8.50 4.99
N LEU A 566 2.88 -7.75 5.24
CA LEU A 566 3.42 -7.41 6.56
C LEU A 566 3.69 -5.90 6.64
N ALA A 567 3.43 -5.31 7.81
CA ALA A 567 3.72 -3.93 8.16
C ALA A 567 4.63 -3.86 9.39
N LEU A 568 5.03 -2.66 9.81
CA LEU A 568 5.76 -2.47 11.07
C LEU A 568 5.01 -3.08 12.27
N PHE A 569 3.69 -2.89 12.31
CA PHE A 569 2.85 -3.44 13.38
C PHE A 569 2.78 -4.96 13.39
N SER A 570 3.07 -5.64 12.28
CA SER A 570 3.25 -7.10 12.28
C SER A 570 4.34 -7.55 13.25
N PHE A 571 5.44 -6.81 13.30
CA PHE A 571 6.56 -7.07 14.20
C PHE A 571 6.31 -6.53 15.60
N ILE A 572 5.78 -5.31 15.71
CA ILE A 572 5.50 -4.67 17.00
C ILE A 572 4.55 -5.53 17.85
N ILE A 573 3.47 -6.06 17.28
CA ILE A 573 2.51 -6.90 18.02
C ILE A 573 3.22 -8.17 18.55
N GLY A 574 4.01 -8.85 17.74
CA GLY A 574 4.73 -10.04 18.17
C GLY A 574 5.82 -9.76 19.22
N GLN A 575 6.50 -8.61 19.11
CA GLN A 575 7.42 -8.15 20.15
C GLN A 575 6.69 -7.90 21.47
N HIS A 576 5.51 -7.26 21.45
CA HIS A 576 4.67 -7.06 22.62
C HIS A 576 4.12 -8.38 23.19
N GLN A 577 3.76 -9.37 22.35
CA GLN A 577 3.40 -10.69 22.82
C GLN A 577 4.54 -11.30 23.65
N ARG A 578 5.76 -11.29 23.13
CA ARG A 578 6.94 -11.82 23.84
C ARG A 578 7.22 -11.06 25.13
N GLN A 579 7.11 -9.74 25.12
CA GLN A 579 7.31 -8.89 26.28
C GLN A 579 6.27 -9.17 27.37
N LEU A 580 4.99 -9.31 27.01
CA LEU A 580 3.91 -9.63 27.94
C LEU A 580 4.05 -11.04 28.56
N GLU A 581 4.44 -12.03 27.76
CA GLU A 581 4.74 -13.39 28.24
C GLU A 581 5.85 -13.34 29.28
N TRP A 582 6.95 -12.64 28.98
CA TRP A 582 8.08 -12.53 29.90
C TRP A 582 7.72 -11.71 31.14
N LEU A 583 7.11 -10.54 31.04
CA LEU A 583 6.69 -9.72 32.17
C LEU A 583 5.74 -10.51 33.09
N SER A 584 4.81 -11.26 32.54
CA SER A 584 3.85 -12.08 33.29
C SER A 584 4.51 -13.23 34.04
N SER A 585 5.70 -13.66 33.62
CA SER A 585 6.48 -14.72 34.29
C SER A 585 7.30 -14.23 35.51
N LEU A 586 7.47 -12.90 35.65
CA LEU A 586 8.25 -12.33 36.74
C LEU A 586 7.50 -12.46 38.07
N PRO A 587 8.15 -12.95 39.16
CA PRO A 587 7.46 -13.29 40.41
C PRO A 587 6.81 -12.09 41.11
N TYR A 588 7.27 -10.88 40.82
CA TYR A 588 6.79 -9.62 41.40
C TYR A 588 5.83 -8.85 40.51
N VAL A 589 5.46 -9.40 39.36
CA VAL A 589 4.49 -8.78 38.43
C VAL A 589 3.09 -9.36 38.65
N ASP A 590 2.08 -8.48 38.70
CA ASP A 590 0.70 -8.88 38.62
C ASP A 590 0.28 -8.90 37.10
N ALA A 591 0.27 -10.09 36.54
CA ALA A 591 -0.03 -10.33 35.14
C ALA A 591 -1.45 -9.89 34.71
N LYS A 592 -2.37 -9.63 35.65
CA LYS A 592 -3.73 -9.15 35.38
C LYS A 592 -3.83 -7.62 35.38
N ARG A 593 -2.76 -6.93 35.78
CA ARG A 593 -2.71 -5.48 35.90
C ARG A 593 -1.54 -4.89 35.10
N ILE A 594 -1.48 -5.20 33.80
CA ILE A 594 -0.52 -4.62 32.86
C ILE A 594 -1.25 -3.58 32.02
N GLY A 595 -0.94 -2.30 32.23
CA GLY A 595 -1.47 -1.18 31.44
C GLY A 595 -0.52 -0.78 30.33
N PHE A 596 -1.07 -0.11 29.31
CA PHE A 596 -0.30 0.50 28.22
C PHE A 596 -0.50 2.01 28.22
N TYR A 597 0.57 2.77 28.03
CA TYR A 597 0.55 4.23 27.87
C TYR A 597 1.62 4.66 26.87
N GLY A 598 1.24 5.35 25.79
CA GLY A 598 2.19 5.78 24.76
C GLY A 598 1.85 7.11 24.14
N LEU A 599 2.89 7.88 23.76
CA LEU A 599 2.80 9.18 23.08
C LEU A 599 3.11 9.03 21.60
N SER A 600 2.39 9.78 20.74
CA SER A 600 2.68 9.91 19.31
C SER A 600 2.63 8.53 18.62
N TYR A 601 3.70 8.04 18.02
CA TYR A 601 3.74 6.66 17.50
C TYR A 601 3.50 5.61 18.60
N GLY A 602 3.85 5.92 19.86
CA GLY A 602 3.42 5.15 21.04
C GLY A 602 1.90 5.22 21.25
N GLY A 603 1.27 6.34 20.95
CA GLY A 603 -0.19 6.51 20.91
C GLY A 603 -0.82 5.71 19.76
N LYS A 604 -0.20 5.69 18.56
CA LYS A 604 -0.58 4.78 17.46
C LYS A 604 -0.51 3.33 17.91
N THR A 605 0.52 2.96 18.68
CA THR A 605 0.67 1.63 19.27
C THR A 605 -0.45 1.32 20.27
N ALA A 606 -0.88 2.30 21.07
CA ALA A 606 -1.96 2.14 22.06
C ALA A 606 -3.31 1.71 21.46
N VAL A 607 -3.56 2.05 20.21
CA VAL A 607 -4.79 1.67 19.48
C VAL A 607 -4.58 0.49 18.53
N ARG A 608 -3.34 0.01 18.33
CA ARG A 608 -3.03 -1.10 17.41
C ARG A 608 -2.48 -2.35 18.07
N VAL A 609 -2.10 -2.30 19.33
CA VAL A 609 -1.53 -3.45 20.06
C VAL A 609 -2.46 -3.92 21.17
N PRO A 610 -2.85 -3.10 22.17
CA PRO A 610 -3.73 -3.55 23.24
C PRO A 610 -5.10 -4.07 22.79
N PRO A 611 -5.74 -3.56 21.71
CA PRO A 611 -6.98 -4.14 21.21
C PRO A 611 -6.87 -5.60 20.77
N PHE A 612 -5.69 -6.05 20.37
CA PHE A 612 -5.42 -7.42 19.87
C PHE A 612 -4.77 -8.32 20.91
N LEU A 613 -4.21 -7.76 22.01
CA LEU A 613 -3.55 -8.51 23.07
C LEU A 613 -4.31 -8.33 24.41
N ASP A 614 -5.12 -9.33 24.73
CA ASP A 614 -6.02 -9.31 25.92
C ASP A 614 -5.28 -9.24 27.28
N GLN A 615 -3.94 -9.44 27.30
CA GLN A 615 -3.12 -9.29 28.51
C GLN A 615 -2.99 -7.83 28.97
N TYR A 616 -3.19 -6.85 28.08
CA TYR A 616 -3.28 -5.46 28.50
C TYR A 616 -4.60 -5.18 29.20
N ALA A 617 -4.53 -4.76 30.45
CA ALA A 617 -5.71 -4.44 31.26
C ALA A 617 -6.38 -3.09 30.87
N LEU A 618 -5.60 -2.16 30.32
CA LEU A 618 -6.08 -0.85 29.84
C LEU A 618 -5.13 -0.30 28.77
N SER A 619 -5.57 0.73 28.05
CA SER A 619 -4.74 1.46 27.10
C SER A 619 -4.95 2.98 27.17
N ILE A 620 -3.85 3.75 27.12
CA ILE A 620 -3.86 5.22 27.03
C ILE A 620 -3.14 5.65 25.76
N CYS A 621 -3.87 6.36 24.90
CA CYS A 621 -3.36 6.95 23.66
C CYS A 621 -3.11 8.44 23.85
N SER A 622 -1.86 8.87 23.92
CA SER A 622 -1.48 10.27 24.01
C SER A 622 -1.04 10.82 22.65
N ALA A 623 -1.56 11.98 22.30
CA ALA A 623 -1.14 12.82 21.17
C ALA A 623 -1.18 12.20 19.76
N ASP A 624 -1.91 11.11 19.57
CA ASP A 624 -2.06 10.46 18.24
C ASP A 624 -3.52 10.20 17.85
N PHE A 625 -4.43 10.06 18.81
CA PHE A 625 -5.83 9.73 18.53
C PHE A 625 -6.49 10.82 17.66
N ASN A 626 -7.02 10.43 16.50
CA ASN A 626 -7.69 11.37 15.60
C ASN A 626 -8.52 10.66 14.52
N GLU A 627 -9.12 11.40 13.61
CA GLU A 627 -9.74 10.87 12.39
C GLU A 627 -8.62 10.45 11.42
N TRP A 628 -8.24 9.16 11.47
CA TRP A 628 -7.07 8.63 10.80
C TRP A 628 -7.22 8.58 9.29
N VAL A 629 -8.43 8.32 8.78
CA VAL A 629 -8.71 8.27 7.35
C VAL A 629 -8.47 9.63 6.71
N TRP A 630 -8.99 10.73 7.30
CA TRP A 630 -8.75 12.07 6.79
C TRP A 630 -7.28 12.45 6.87
N LYS A 631 -6.61 12.02 7.94
CA LYS A 631 -5.18 12.28 8.12
C LYS A 631 -4.32 11.63 7.03
N ASN A 632 -4.72 10.49 6.49
CA ASN A 632 -3.99 9.79 5.43
C ASN A 632 -4.46 10.12 4.00
N THR A 633 -5.65 10.72 3.84
CA THR A 633 -6.23 10.93 2.51
C THR A 633 -6.49 12.39 2.16
N SER A 634 -6.57 13.32 3.14
CA SER A 634 -6.96 14.70 2.86
C SER A 634 -5.95 15.42 1.96
N VAL A 635 -6.44 16.05 0.90
CA VAL A 635 -5.65 16.83 -0.07
C VAL A 635 -5.63 18.33 0.25
N ASP A 636 -6.35 18.77 1.27
CA ASP A 636 -6.54 20.18 1.66
C ASP A 636 -6.16 20.47 3.12
N ALA A 637 -5.94 19.45 3.94
CA ALA A 637 -5.59 19.63 5.35
C ALA A 637 -4.05 19.68 5.54
N ARG A 638 -3.58 20.74 6.23
CA ARG A 638 -2.15 20.89 6.59
C ARG A 638 -1.59 19.74 7.43
N TYR A 639 -2.45 18.96 8.07
CA TYR A 639 -2.09 17.83 8.92
C TYR A 639 -1.95 16.52 8.17
N SER A 640 -2.22 16.53 6.86
CA SER A 640 -2.24 15.31 6.05
C SER A 640 -0.87 14.64 5.94
N TYR A 641 -0.83 13.34 6.15
CA TYR A 641 0.37 12.53 5.91
C TYR A 641 0.74 12.40 4.43
N LEU A 642 -0.15 12.79 3.51
CA LEU A 642 0.22 12.94 2.10
C LEU A 642 1.38 13.93 1.90
N LEU A 643 1.56 14.87 2.83
CA LEU A 643 2.58 15.92 2.75
C LEU A 643 3.94 15.51 3.35
N THR A 644 4.04 14.31 3.91
CA THR A 644 5.22 13.85 4.66
C THR A 644 5.90 12.67 3.98
N PRO A 645 7.17 12.36 4.32
CA PRO A 645 7.82 11.13 3.87
C PRO A 645 7.32 9.87 4.59
N GLU A 646 6.31 9.99 5.46
CA GLU A 646 5.82 8.93 6.35
C GLU A 646 4.81 8.02 5.64
N TYR A 647 5.23 7.35 4.57
CA TYR A 647 4.38 6.43 3.80
C TYR A 647 4.02 5.13 4.53
N ASP A 648 4.66 4.84 5.66
CA ASP A 648 4.29 3.75 6.56
C ASP A 648 3.04 4.05 7.41
N MET A 649 2.53 5.27 7.34
CA MET A 649 1.30 5.65 8.03
C MET A 649 0.04 5.19 7.29
N ILE A 650 0.11 4.99 5.97
CA ILE A 650 -1.00 4.46 5.18
C ILE A 650 -1.12 2.94 5.36
N GLU A 651 -2.35 2.45 5.44
CA GLU A 651 -2.66 1.03 5.66
C GLU A 651 -3.69 0.56 4.62
N PHE A 652 -3.45 -0.58 3.98
CA PHE A 652 -4.29 -1.03 2.86
C PHE A 652 -5.74 -1.28 3.31
N ASP A 653 -6.68 -0.58 2.65
CA ASP A 653 -8.13 -0.69 2.87
C ASP A 653 -8.60 -0.35 4.30
N PHE A 654 -7.75 0.32 5.07
CA PHE A 654 -8.06 0.72 6.45
C PHE A 654 -9.37 1.49 6.54
N ALA A 655 -9.57 2.48 5.65
CA ALA A 655 -10.73 3.35 5.65
C ALA A 655 -12.08 2.61 5.58
N ASN A 656 -12.15 1.50 4.88
CA ASN A 656 -13.39 0.73 4.71
C ASN A 656 -13.62 -0.30 5.83
N VAL A 657 -12.58 -0.59 6.63
CA VAL A 657 -12.57 -1.65 7.64
C VAL A 657 -12.65 -1.07 9.05
N VAL A 658 -11.84 -0.05 9.34
CA VAL A 658 -11.66 0.46 10.70
C VAL A 658 -11.22 1.92 10.69
N ASN A 659 -11.49 2.65 11.79
CA ASN A 659 -10.85 3.92 12.12
C ASN A 659 -10.47 3.89 13.61
N TYR A 660 -9.95 4.96 14.16
CA TYR A 660 -9.51 5.00 15.55
C TYR A 660 -10.66 4.78 16.53
N ALA A 661 -11.87 5.20 16.19
CA ALA A 661 -13.04 4.91 17.02
C ALA A 661 -13.29 3.40 17.18
N GLU A 662 -13.30 2.64 16.09
CA GLU A 662 -13.52 1.20 16.15
C GLU A 662 -12.39 0.49 16.90
N LEU A 663 -11.12 0.90 16.70
CA LEU A 663 -9.99 0.37 17.45
C LEU A 663 -10.13 0.65 18.96
N GLY A 664 -10.54 1.86 19.35
CA GLY A 664 -10.84 2.20 20.74
C GLY A 664 -12.01 1.39 21.31
N MET A 665 -13.06 1.13 20.53
CA MET A 665 -14.19 0.28 20.92
C MET A 665 -13.78 -1.18 21.15
N LEU A 666 -12.80 -1.70 20.41
CA LEU A 666 -12.26 -3.05 20.62
C LEU A 666 -11.59 -3.22 21.98
N MET A 667 -11.25 -2.15 22.67
CA MET A 667 -10.76 -2.23 24.07
C MET A 667 -11.86 -2.67 25.05
N ALA A 668 -13.15 -2.44 24.75
CA ALA A 668 -14.23 -2.79 25.68
C ALA A 668 -14.25 -4.28 26.05
N PRO A 669 -14.48 -4.63 27.34
CA PRO A 669 -14.81 -3.75 28.46
C PRO A 669 -13.61 -3.13 29.20
N ARG A 670 -12.38 -3.33 28.69
CA ARG A 670 -11.15 -2.78 29.27
C ARG A 670 -11.12 -1.25 29.12
N PRO A 671 -10.62 -0.52 30.13
CA PRO A 671 -10.54 0.94 30.08
C PRO A 671 -9.69 1.47 28.93
N PHE A 672 -10.13 2.57 28.34
CA PHE A 672 -9.43 3.28 27.27
C PHE A 672 -9.45 4.80 27.52
N MET A 673 -8.29 5.45 27.42
CA MET A 673 -8.18 6.89 27.59
C MET A 673 -7.40 7.54 26.45
N VAL A 674 -7.80 8.78 26.12
CA VAL A 674 -7.08 9.66 25.22
C VAL A 674 -6.55 10.86 25.99
N GLU A 675 -5.31 11.27 25.74
CA GLU A 675 -4.70 12.48 26.25
C GLU A 675 -4.33 13.39 25.08
N ARG A 676 -4.74 14.68 25.12
CA ARG A 676 -4.60 15.59 24.00
C ARG A 676 -4.25 17.00 24.45
N GLY A 677 -3.12 17.55 23.94
CA GLY A 677 -2.74 18.94 24.11
C GLY A 677 -3.36 19.82 23.03
N HIS A 678 -3.99 20.95 23.41
CA HIS A 678 -4.64 21.87 22.47
C HIS A 678 -3.71 22.48 21.41
N SER A 679 -2.42 22.65 21.74
CA SER A 679 -1.40 23.19 20.83
C SER A 679 -0.62 22.11 20.09
N ASP A 680 -1.07 20.86 20.14
CA ASP A 680 -0.43 19.75 19.44
C ASP A 680 -0.65 19.86 17.91
N GLY A 681 0.44 19.96 17.16
CA GLY A 681 0.43 20.13 15.71
C GLY A 681 0.14 18.86 14.89
N VAL A 682 -0.12 17.71 15.54
CA VAL A 682 -0.31 16.44 14.82
C VAL A 682 -1.69 16.35 14.15
N ALA A 683 -2.74 16.84 14.80
CA ALA A 683 -4.09 16.92 14.26
C ALA A 683 -4.86 18.10 14.88
N PRO A 684 -5.99 18.56 14.30
CA PRO A 684 -6.86 19.50 14.98
C PRO A 684 -7.68 18.79 16.05
N ASP A 685 -8.08 19.51 17.11
CA ASP A 685 -8.87 18.98 18.22
C ASP A 685 -10.23 18.42 17.75
N GLU A 686 -10.81 19.02 16.71
CA GLU A 686 -12.09 18.60 16.13
C GLU A 686 -12.03 17.16 15.60
N TRP A 687 -10.92 16.76 14.98
CA TRP A 687 -10.76 15.38 14.49
C TRP A 687 -10.64 14.39 15.65
N VAL A 688 -9.94 14.79 16.71
CA VAL A 688 -9.80 13.99 17.95
C VAL A 688 -11.16 13.85 18.64
N ALA A 689 -11.87 14.97 18.86
CA ALA A 689 -13.17 15.00 19.51
C ALA A 689 -14.22 14.20 18.72
N TYR A 690 -14.22 14.30 17.39
CA TYR A 690 -15.14 13.56 16.51
C TYR A 690 -14.99 12.04 16.67
N GLU A 691 -13.78 11.53 16.60
CA GLU A 691 -13.53 10.09 16.76
C GLU A 691 -13.76 9.64 18.21
N PHE A 692 -13.34 10.41 19.21
CA PHE A 692 -13.53 10.02 20.59
C PHE A 692 -14.99 10.06 21.05
N ALA A 693 -15.80 10.96 20.51
CA ALA A 693 -17.23 11.00 20.81
C ALA A 693 -17.95 9.67 20.48
N LYS A 694 -17.52 9.00 19.40
CA LYS A 694 -18.03 7.66 19.03
C LYS A 694 -17.64 6.61 20.08
N VAL A 695 -16.37 6.60 20.52
CA VAL A 695 -15.86 5.70 21.56
C VAL A 695 -16.64 5.91 22.86
N ARG A 696 -16.76 7.16 23.31
CA ARG A 696 -17.48 7.50 24.55
C ARG A 696 -18.94 7.08 24.50
N ARG A 697 -19.64 7.39 23.40
CA ARG A 697 -21.04 6.95 23.19
C ARG A 697 -21.14 5.43 23.27
N PHE A 698 -20.21 4.71 22.64
CA PHE A 698 -20.19 3.25 22.68
C PHE A 698 -20.06 2.72 24.10
N PHE A 699 -19.03 3.14 24.85
CA PHE A 699 -18.82 2.67 26.22
C PHE A 699 -19.98 3.04 27.15
N VAL A 700 -20.43 4.30 27.15
CA VAL A 700 -21.42 4.79 28.07
C VAL A 700 -22.83 4.29 27.69
N THR A 701 -23.24 4.45 26.43
CA THR A 701 -24.63 4.24 26.01
C THR A 701 -24.90 2.81 25.56
N LYS A 702 -23.94 2.17 24.85
CA LYS A 702 -24.13 0.80 24.31
C LYS A 702 -23.72 -0.26 25.31
N MET A 703 -22.58 -0.07 25.99
CA MET A 703 -21.99 -1.05 26.90
C MET A 703 -22.43 -0.82 28.37
N ASN A 704 -23.00 0.32 28.70
CA ASN A 704 -23.28 0.73 30.08
C ASN A 704 -22.04 0.67 31.00
N LEU A 705 -20.91 1.17 30.50
CA LEU A 705 -19.60 1.18 31.15
C LEU A 705 -19.11 2.63 31.38
N PRO A 706 -19.83 3.44 32.18
CA PRO A 706 -19.39 4.82 32.47
C PRO A 706 -18.02 4.81 33.18
N GLY A 707 -17.18 5.80 32.88
CA GLY A 707 -15.84 5.93 33.46
C GLY A 707 -14.79 4.96 32.91
N ARG A 708 -15.12 4.15 31.86
CA ARG A 708 -14.17 3.27 31.19
C ARG A 708 -13.60 3.87 29.89
N ALA A 709 -14.19 4.95 29.36
CA ALA A 709 -13.67 5.70 28.22
C ALA A 709 -13.59 7.18 28.58
N GLU A 710 -12.37 7.71 28.70
CA GLU A 710 -12.11 9.08 29.13
C GLU A 710 -11.20 9.81 28.13
N ILE A 711 -11.34 11.14 28.05
CA ILE A 711 -10.43 12.01 27.32
C ILE A 711 -10.04 13.19 28.20
N GLU A 712 -8.76 13.51 28.20
CA GLU A 712 -8.22 14.73 28.77
C GLU A 712 -7.76 15.65 27.66
N PHE A 713 -8.34 16.85 27.58
CA PHE A 713 -7.78 17.96 26.84
C PHE A 713 -7.02 18.88 27.81
N PHE A 714 -5.77 19.16 27.53
CA PHE A 714 -4.96 20.03 28.37
C PHE A 714 -4.35 21.18 27.58
N ASN A 715 -4.01 22.24 28.26
CA ASN A 715 -3.43 23.42 27.66
C ASN A 715 -1.91 23.23 27.47
N GLY A 716 -1.50 22.60 26.38
CA GLY A 716 -0.10 22.25 26.12
C GLY A 716 0.14 21.75 24.70
N PRO A 717 1.44 21.51 24.36
CA PRO A 717 1.87 21.04 23.04
C PRO A 717 1.79 19.51 22.91
N HIS A 718 2.52 18.95 21.95
CA HIS A 718 2.74 17.51 21.73
C HIS A 718 3.61 16.90 22.84
N THR A 719 3.02 16.54 23.97
CA THR A 719 3.75 16.08 25.17
C THR A 719 2.89 15.20 26.08
N ILE A 720 3.53 14.43 26.94
CA ILE A 720 2.88 13.78 28.07
C ILE A 720 2.49 14.85 29.11
N ASN A 721 1.22 14.98 29.45
CA ASN A 721 0.74 15.81 30.55
C ASN A 721 0.84 15.09 31.89
N GLY A 722 0.35 13.86 31.94
CA GLY A 722 0.42 12.99 33.11
C GLY A 722 -0.66 13.24 34.19
N ALA A 723 -1.39 14.36 34.13
CA ALA A 723 -2.36 14.69 35.20
C ALA A 723 -3.53 13.69 35.24
N GLY A 724 -4.38 13.68 34.24
CA GLY A 724 -5.53 12.76 34.19
C GLY A 724 -5.09 11.32 33.92
N THR A 725 -4.04 11.11 33.15
CA THR A 725 -3.57 9.76 32.78
C THR A 725 -3.00 8.99 33.96
N PHE A 726 -2.23 9.63 34.86
CA PHE A 726 -1.73 8.97 36.07
C PHE A 726 -2.88 8.61 37.02
N ASP A 727 -3.89 9.50 37.17
CA ASP A 727 -5.10 9.18 37.94
C ASP A 727 -5.90 8.02 37.32
N PHE A 728 -5.98 7.96 35.99
CA PHE A 728 -6.61 6.84 35.29
C PHE A 728 -5.88 5.52 35.55
N LEU A 729 -4.55 5.52 35.50
CA LEU A 729 -3.72 4.36 35.83
C LEU A 729 -3.95 3.89 37.27
N ARG A 730 -3.91 4.83 38.25
CA ARG A 730 -4.13 4.51 39.68
C ARG A 730 -5.49 3.87 39.90
N ARG A 731 -6.55 4.45 39.33
CA ARG A 731 -7.94 3.95 39.47
C ARG A 731 -8.12 2.57 38.86
N HIS A 732 -7.66 2.38 37.63
CA HIS A 732 -7.94 1.15 36.87
C HIS A 732 -6.94 0.01 37.09
N LEU A 733 -5.74 0.30 37.54
CA LEU A 733 -4.78 -0.70 37.98
C LEU A 733 -4.81 -0.90 39.50
N ASN A 734 -5.67 -0.17 40.22
CA ASN A 734 -5.80 -0.24 41.66
C ASN A 734 -4.45 -0.16 42.40
N TRP A 735 -3.72 0.96 42.16
CA TRP A 735 -2.38 1.17 42.70
C TRP A 735 -2.05 2.67 42.85
N PRO A 736 -1.35 3.14 43.93
CA PRO A 736 -1.10 2.38 45.13
C PRO A 736 -2.38 2.02 45.87
N GLN A 737 -2.31 0.95 46.69
CA GLN A 737 -3.44 0.52 47.52
C GLN A 737 -3.53 1.33 48.79
#